data_e60cf61481bf27937d786730852d5d01
#
_entry.id   e60cf61481bf27937d786730852d5d01
#
_cell.length_a   1.000
_cell.length_b   1.000
_cell.length_c   1.000
_cell.angle_alpha   90.00
_cell.angle_beta   90.00
_cell.angle_gamma   90.00
#
_symmetry.space_group_name_H-M   'P 1'
#
loop_
_entity.id
_entity.type
_entity.pdbx_description
1 polymer ?
#
loop_
_entity_poly.entity_id
_entity_poly.type
_entity_poly.pdbx_seq_one_letter_code
_entity_poly.pdbx_strand_id
1 'polypeptide(L)'
;NTDRPVVNAWRYRNWVFDAMNRDMPFDAMVRHQIAGDQETPEGIVATGYLAIARRFGHDIDKDMYLTYEEMIDNLGKSFLGLTIGCARCHDHKYDPVSAEDYYALYGILASSKYSFPGCEPKGQPKDMVPLLVPSQIETLRKPWQEKADLAKQAKESQQASLGQARKYLSELDPADRVAILQADVPEGAKVPFDSQEASKTIFVRPGEWIQLTVSPKGNHGADSTMVQLVIQAIGSNPNKENPNSDLAANDNTVDKKSVFWSSDALVNDFATTSFQKLGPTNQADLGGQDLVSQDLGGQDLKASWYYAESTKSPELLVELRTSNGGNANIRSWSIGELPSVFANVSDSPANVWTSLAAKSLFMHPGPERPVSLVWVSPIEGQVRVHGFVQDAHPAALDGVSFSVEHWKAPKAGEVFEQMAAILQTPILDPGPAPVIPEAYATVEGTIADARVHLRGDPEKLGEIVPRRWIEILGGDPLKDPKASGRIELADWIAGHPLMARVMVNRVWQWHFGQGLVRTPNDFGSRGDQPSHPELLDQLAAQFVKSGYSIKQLHRWIMNTDAYRRSSSATAEQMLADPENRLLSHYPRRRLTAEEIRDSILACSGNLDRSYGQEHPFPAPATWTFSQHDPFNAVYATNRRSAMMMVQRQRRHPFLALFDGADPNASTPVRQTSSVPTQALYYLNDPFFHEQAAAIAKTLDANEPGPAKVQSMYQQILQRPASDAQAQALLDLVERYEGAPVDAWAAAIRMLMASNEFHFID
;
A
#
# COMPACT_ATOMS: atom_id res chain seq x y z
N ASN A 1 -19.55 -4.23 -0.86
CA ASN A 1 -19.65 -4.86 -2.17
C ASN A 1 -18.55 -4.48 -3.18
N THR A 2 -17.59 -3.69 -2.81
CA THR A 2 -16.44 -3.35 -3.66
C THR A 2 -15.27 -4.22 -3.25
N ASP A 3 -14.70 -5.00 -4.19
CA ASP A 3 -13.47 -5.71 -3.93
C ASP A 3 -12.34 -4.71 -3.72
N ARG A 4 -11.63 -4.86 -2.62
CA ARG A 4 -10.44 -4.10 -2.24
C ARG A 4 -9.40 -5.04 -1.68
N PRO A 5 -8.12 -4.66 -1.69
CA PRO A 5 -7.10 -5.44 -1.02
C PRO A 5 -7.43 -5.60 0.47
N VAL A 6 -7.49 -6.83 0.95
CA VAL A 6 -7.67 -7.15 2.37
C VAL A 6 -6.28 -7.49 2.92
N VAL A 7 -5.52 -6.45 3.25
CA VAL A 7 -4.17 -6.56 3.81
C VAL A 7 -4.21 -7.39 5.09
N ASN A 8 -3.16 -8.16 5.41
CA ASN A 8 -3.12 -9.05 6.58
C ASN A 8 -4.11 -10.24 6.60
N ALA A 9 -5.01 -10.41 5.60
CA ALA A 9 -5.91 -11.59 5.56
C ALA A 9 -5.15 -12.92 5.49
N TRP A 10 -3.92 -12.90 4.95
CA TRP A 10 -3.02 -14.05 4.90
C TRP A 10 -2.73 -14.65 6.29
N ARG A 11 -2.81 -13.86 7.36
CA ARG A 11 -2.58 -14.34 8.74
C ARG A 11 -3.62 -15.36 9.14
N TYR A 12 -4.92 -15.08 8.90
CA TYR A 12 -5.99 -16.04 9.18
C TYR A 12 -5.86 -17.31 8.32
N ARG A 13 -5.59 -17.16 7.02
CA ARG A 13 -5.33 -18.31 6.14
C ARG A 13 -4.19 -19.19 6.68
N ASN A 14 -3.05 -18.58 7.02
CA ASN A 14 -1.90 -19.32 7.53
C ASN A 14 -2.22 -19.98 8.88
N TRP A 15 -2.98 -19.30 9.76
CA TRP A 15 -3.46 -19.90 11.00
C TRP A 15 -4.28 -21.18 10.75
N VAL A 16 -5.19 -21.17 9.76
CA VAL A 16 -5.95 -22.37 9.37
C VAL A 16 -5.02 -23.50 8.93
N PHE A 17 -4.01 -23.20 8.10
CA PHE A 17 -3.03 -24.21 7.68
C PHE A 17 -2.22 -24.77 8.87
N ASP A 18 -1.78 -23.90 9.77
CA ASP A 18 -1.04 -24.32 10.96
C ASP A 18 -1.91 -25.17 11.90
N ALA A 19 -3.16 -24.79 12.10
CA ALA A 19 -4.12 -25.57 12.89
C ALA A 19 -4.30 -26.98 12.30
N MET A 20 -4.49 -27.08 10.98
CA MET A 20 -4.60 -28.39 10.29
C MET A 20 -3.30 -29.19 10.35
N ASN A 21 -2.12 -28.55 10.15
CA ASN A 21 -0.84 -29.24 10.15
C ASN A 21 -0.48 -29.83 11.52
N ARG A 22 -0.77 -29.14 12.60
CA ARG A 22 -0.55 -29.65 13.98
C ARG A 22 -1.71 -30.47 14.51
N ASP A 23 -2.71 -30.77 13.66
CA ASP A 23 -3.92 -31.53 14.02
C ASP A 23 -4.62 -30.92 15.25
N MET A 24 -4.82 -29.59 15.24
CA MET A 24 -5.57 -28.91 16.28
C MET A 24 -6.95 -29.59 16.45
N PRO A 25 -7.39 -29.92 17.67
CA PRO A 25 -8.72 -30.45 17.88
C PRO A 25 -9.78 -29.58 17.20
N PHE A 26 -10.67 -30.17 16.42
CA PHE A 26 -11.63 -29.40 15.63
C PHE A 26 -12.58 -28.56 16.49
N ASP A 27 -12.96 -29.03 17.66
CA ASP A 27 -13.72 -28.27 18.65
C ASP A 27 -12.96 -27.02 19.14
N ALA A 28 -11.66 -27.14 19.42
CA ALA A 28 -10.79 -26.01 19.75
C ALA A 28 -10.64 -25.05 18.57
N MET A 29 -10.53 -25.57 17.33
CA MET A 29 -10.48 -24.76 16.13
C MET A 29 -11.77 -23.92 15.96
N VAL A 30 -12.94 -24.51 16.23
CA VAL A 30 -14.23 -23.81 16.21
C VAL A 30 -14.28 -22.70 17.27
N ARG A 31 -13.87 -23.01 18.51
CA ARG A 31 -13.83 -22.05 19.62
C ARG A 31 -12.94 -20.86 19.29
N HIS A 32 -11.72 -21.11 18.81
CA HIS A 32 -10.80 -20.04 18.45
C HIS A 32 -11.35 -19.15 17.32
N GLN A 33 -12.04 -19.72 16.34
CA GLN A 33 -12.64 -18.94 15.25
C GLN A 33 -13.80 -18.03 15.72
N ILE A 34 -14.49 -18.37 16.80
CA ILE A 34 -15.63 -17.62 17.33
C ILE A 34 -15.21 -16.67 18.46
N ALA A 35 -14.36 -17.11 19.39
CA ALA A 35 -14.04 -16.38 20.63
C ALA A 35 -12.55 -16.43 21.03
N GLY A 36 -11.66 -16.79 20.11
CA GLY A 36 -10.25 -17.02 20.43
C GLY A 36 -9.49 -15.78 20.93
N ASP A 37 -9.97 -14.57 20.61
CA ASP A 37 -9.44 -13.31 21.15
C ASP A 37 -9.55 -13.21 22.67
N GLN A 38 -10.51 -13.93 23.28
CA GLN A 38 -10.73 -13.96 24.71
C GLN A 38 -9.93 -15.08 25.40
N GLU A 39 -9.32 -15.99 24.63
CA GLU A 39 -8.60 -17.15 25.18
C GLU A 39 -7.08 -16.97 25.08
N THR A 40 -6.56 -16.66 23.89
CA THR A 40 -5.11 -16.57 23.66
C THR A 40 -4.74 -15.50 22.62
N PRO A 41 -3.52 -14.94 22.67
CA PRO A 41 -3.04 -14.03 21.62
C PRO A 41 -3.05 -14.65 20.22
N GLU A 42 -2.81 -15.96 20.09
CA GLU A 42 -2.89 -16.68 18.83
C GLU A 42 -4.33 -16.77 18.34
N GLY A 43 -5.28 -16.92 19.25
CA GLY A 43 -6.71 -16.97 18.97
C GLY A 43 -7.26 -15.67 18.39
N ILE A 44 -6.58 -14.52 18.60
CA ILE A 44 -6.95 -13.26 17.95
C ILE A 44 -7.00 -13.46 16.43
N VAL A 45 -5.98 -14.07 15.84
CA VAL A 45 -5.91 -14.31 14.38
C VAL A 45 -7.04 -15.23 13.91
N ALA A 46 -7.42 -16.21 14.73
CA ALA A 46 -8.49 -17.15 14.40
C ALA A 46 -9.86 -16.47 14.25
N THR A 47 -10.14 -15.43 15.06
CA THR A 47 -11.41 -14.68 14.97
C THR A 47 -11.54 -13.87 13.67
N GLY A 48 -10.49 -13.85 12.84
CA GLY A 48 -10.57 -13.42 11.44
C GLY A 48 -11.67 -14.13 10.65
N TYR A 49 -12.07 -15.33 11.05
CA TYR A 49 -13.23 -16.05 10.49
C TYR A 49 -14.50 -15.18 10.48
N LEU A 50 -14.82 -14.52 11.59
CA LEU A 50 -15.94 -13.60 11.67
C LEU A 50 -15.60 -12.21 11.12
N ALA A 51 -14.41 -11.69 11.43
CA ALA A 51 -14.04 -10.33 11.07
C ALA A 51 -13.95 -10.10 9.55
N ILE A 52 -13.52 -11.11 8.75
CA ILE A 52 -13.41 -11.01 7.30
C ILE A 52 -14.76 -11.30 6.59
N ALA A 53 -15.85 -11.50 7.33
CA ALA A 53 -17.17 -11.65 6.75
C ALA A 53 -17.51 -10.48 5.81
N ARG A 54 -18.33 -10.77 4.81
CA ARG A 54 -18.69 -9.79 3.78
C ARG A 54 -19.44 -8.60 4.39
N ARG A 55 -19.14 -7.40 3.90
CA ARG A 55 -19.87 -6.17 4.23
C ARG A 55 -20.80 -5.79 3.07
N PHE A 56 -21.94 -5.21 3.38
CA PHE A 56 -23.00 -4.93 2.43
C PHE A 56 -23.31 -3.44 2.40
N GLY A 57 -23.96 -3.01 1.31
CA GLY A 57 -24.54 -1.68 1.16
C GLY A 57 -23.54 -0.54 0.93
N HIS A 58 -24.07 0.66 0.91
CA HIS A 58 -23.32 1.92 0.86
C HIS A 58 -23.05 2.46 2.26
N ASP A 59 -24.00 2.25 3.16
CA ASP A 59 -23.90 2.60 4.58
C ASP A 59 -23.70 1.31 5.37
N ILE A 60 -22.44 1.01 5.65
CA ILE A 60 -22.04 -0.26 6.24
C ILE A 60 -22.58 -0.40 7.66
N ASP A 61 -22.58 0.69 8.42
CA ASP A 61 -23.07 0.66 9.80
C ASP A 61 -24.58 0.39 9.80
N LYS A 62 -25.32 1.00 8.90
CA LYS A 62 -26.76 0.75 8.70
C LYS A 62 -27.04 -0.68 8.21
N ASP A 63 -26.18 -1.20 7.33
CA ASP A 63 -26.37 -2.51 6.68
C ASP A 63 -25.68 -3.67 7.41
N MET A 64 -25.16 -3.45 8.63
CA MET A 64 -24.49 -4.50 9.44
C MET A 64 -25.38 -5.71 9.69
N TYR A 65 -26.71 -5.55 9.74
CA TYR A 65 -27.65 -6.65 9.92
C TYR A 65 -27.52 -7.73 8.82
N LEU A 66 -27.16 -7.37 7.60
CA LEU A 66 -26.88 -8.31 6.50
C LEU A 66 -25.56 -9.09 6.74
N THR A 67 -24.60 -8.45 7.36
CA THR A 67 -23.34 -9.10 7.75
C THR A 67 -23.58 -10.13 8.86
N TYR A 68 -24.39 -9.78 9.86
CA TYR A 68 -24.76 -10.73 10.92
C TYR A 68 -25.59 -11.89 10.39
N GLU A 69 -26.50 -11.63 9.44
CA GLU A 69 -27.26 -12.69 8.74
C GLU A 69 -26.31 -13.68 8.05
N GLU A 70 -25.31 -13.18 7.29
CA GLU A 70 -24.31 -14.04 6.66
C GLU A 70 -23.48 -14.84 7.69
N MET A 71 -23.11 -14.22 8.81
CA MET A 71 -22.37 -14.91 9.88
C MET A 71 -23.21 -16.02 10.52
N ILE A 72 -24.47 -15.76 10.85
CA ILE A 72 -25.38 -16.74 11.44
C ILE A 72 -25.62 -17.90 10.47
N ASP A 73 -25.90 -17.59 9.21
CA ASP A 73 -26.11 -18.59 8.16
C ASP A 73 -24.87 -19.46 7.96
N ASN A 74 -23.68 -18.82 7.96
CA ASN A 74 -22.42 -19.54 7.83
C ASN A 74 -22.10 -20.41 9.04
N LEU A 75 -22.30 -19.94 10.28
CA LEU A 75 -22.12 -20.71 11.50
C LEU A 75 -23.07 -21.93 11.51
N GLY A 76 -24.34 -21.70 11.20
CA GLY A 76 -25.35 -22.77 11.12
C GLY A 76 -24.96 -23.84 10.09
N LYS A 77 -24.73 -23.45 8.85
CA LYS A 77 -24.41 -24.37 7.75
C LYS A 77 -23.05 -25.06 7.92
N SER A 78 -22.03 -24.33 8.37
CA SER A 78 -20.67 -24.86 8.41
C SER A 78 -20.44 -25.81 9.56
N PHE A 79 -21.02 -25.57 10.73
CA PHE A 79 -20.75 -26.35 11.93
C PHE A 79 -21.92 -27.25 12.37
N LEU A 80 -23.15 -26.83 12.12
CA LEU A 80 -24.34 -27.53 12.59
C LEU A 80 -25.15 -28.21 11.48
N GLY A 81 -24.87 -27.85 10.21
CA GLY A 81 -25.70 -28.29 9.09
C GLY A 81 -27.14 -27.79 9.21
N LEU A 82 -27.36 -26.58 9.72
CA LEU A 82 -28.70 -25.99 9.91
C LEU A 82 -28.83 -24.69 9.11
N THR A 83 -30.02 -24.47 8.53
CA THR A 83 -30.35 -23.30 7.75
C THR A 83 -30.98 -22.19 8.61
N ILE A 84 -30.28 -21.78 9.71
CA ILE A 84 -30.77 -20.84 10.72
C ILE A 84 -31.16 -19.49 10.11
N GLY A 85 -30.50 -19.04 9.03
CA GLY A 85 -30.80 -17.79 8.33
C GLY A 85 -32.26 -17.67 7.86
N CYS A 86 -32.96 -18.79 7.64
CA CYS A 86 -34.38 -18.80 7.28
C CYS A 86 -35.28 -18.22 8.36
N ALA A 87 -34.85 -18.29 9.64
CA ALA A 87 -35.60 -17.79 10.79
C ALA A 87 -35.56 -16.27 10.99
N ARG A 88 -34.84 -15.53 10.14
CA ARG A 88 -34.73 -14.05 10.21
C ARG A 88 -36.10 -13.33 10.12
N CYS A 89 -36.98 -13.79 9.24
CA CYS A 89 -38.19 -13.05 8.91
C CYS A 89 -39.46 -13.62 9.63
N HIS A 90 -39.43 -14.90 9.95
CA HIS A 90 -40.49 -15.67 10.58
C HIS A 90 -39.89 -16.98 11.13
N ASP A 91 -40.58 -17.69 11.98
CA ASP A 91 -40.13 -18.99 12.45
C ASP A 91 -39.77 -19.91 11.27
N HIS A 92 -38.71 -20.68 11.43
CA HIS A 92 -38.26 -21.56 10.37
C HIS A 92 -39.36 -22.51 9.93
N LYS A 93 -39.64 -22.57 8.63
CA LYS A 93 -40.82 -23.27 8.09
C LYS A 93 -40.86 -24.77 8.41
N TYR A 94 -39.72 -25.41 8.53
CA TYR A 94 -39.57 -26.84 8.60
C TYR A 94 -38.89 -27.31 9.89
N ASP A 95 -37.92 -26.59 10.38
CA ASP A 95 -37.17 -26.92 11.59
C ASP A 95 -37.68 -26.06 12.75
N PRO A 96 -37.66 -26.58 14.00
CA PRO A 96 -38.18 -25.85 15.15
C PRO A 96 -37.17 -24.81 15.67
N VAL A 97 -36.84 -23.85 14.81
CA VAL A 97 -36.00 -22.69 15.10
C VAL A 97 -36.88 -21.45 14.95
N SER A 98 -37.06 -20.69 16.01
CA SER A 98 -37.91 -19.50 16.01
C SER A 98 -37.15 -18.27 15.49
N ALA A 99 -37.90 -17.22 15.12
CA ALA A 99 -37.31 -15.92 14.85
C ALA A 99 -36.60 -15.37 16.11
N GLU A 100 -37.11 -15.64 17.31
CA GLU A 100 -36.42 -15.23 18.53
C GLU A 100 -35.06 -15.91 18.69
N ASP A 101 -34.94 -17.21 18.35
CA ASP A 101 -33.64 -17.90 18.34
C ASP A 101 -32.63 -17.21 17.42
N TYR A 102 -33.08 -16.80 16.23
CA TYR A 102 -32.24 -16.05 15.29
C TYR A 102 -31.76 -14.74 15.91
N TYR A 103 -32.67 -13.95 16.54
CA TYR A 103 -32.27 -12.66 17.12
C TYR A 103 -31.54 -12.81 18.45
N ALA A 104 -31.67 -13.92 19.16
CA ALA A 104 -30.80 -14.26 20.28
C ALA A 104 -29.33 -14.42 19.84
N LEU A 105 -29.08 -15.17 18.75
CA LEU A 105 -27.75 -15.31 18.14
C LEU A 105 -27.27 -14.00 17.53
N TYR A 106 -28.16 -13.26 16.89
CA TYR A 106 -27.87 -11.93 16.36
C TYR A 106 -27.34 -11.00 17.45
N GLY A 107 -27.97 -10.99 18.63
CA GLY A 107 -27.54 -10.18 19.78
C GLY A 107 -26.11 -10.51 20.23
N ILE A 108 -25.72 -11.81 20.21
CA ILE A 108 -24.35 -12.24 20.52
C ILE A 108 -23.35 -11.62 19.52
N LEU A 109 -23.63 -11.72 18.22
CA LEU A 109 -22.74 -11.18 17.18
C LEU A 109 -22.73 -9.65 17.17
N ALA A 110 -23.89 -9.02 17.36
CA ALA A 110 -24.01 -7.56 17.41
C ALA A 110 -23.33 -6.94 18.64
N SER A 111 -23.15 -7.71 19.73
CA SER A 111 -22.38 -7.31 20.91
C SER A 111 -20.86 -7.36 20.72
N SER A 112 -20.38 -7.59 19.50
CA SER A 112 -18.96 -7.68 19.17
C SER A 112 -18.53 -6.57 18.24
N LYS A 113 -17.24 -6.20 18.29
CA LYS A 113 -16.61 -5.27 17.37
C LYS A 113 -15.71 -6.04 16.41
N TYR A 114 -15.78 -5.69 15.14
CA TYR A 114 -15.08 -6.37 14.06
C TYR A 114 -14.12 -5.44 13.37
N SER A 115 -12.90 -5.90 13.12
CA SER A 115 -12.00 -5.21 12.17
C SER A 115 -12.69 -5.05 10.82
N PHE A 116 -12.47 -3.91 10.20
CA PHE A 116 -13.14 -3.60 8.95
C PHE A 116 -12.20 -3.78 7.75
N PRO A 117 -12.48 -4.72 6.84
CA PRO A 117 -11.62 -4.96 5.68
C PRO A 117 -11.69 -3.89 4.59
N GLY A 118 -12.55 -2.89 4.75
CA GLY A 118 -12.56 -1.67 3.96
C GLY A 118 -13.31 -1.72 2.66
N CYS A 119 -14.42 -0.96 2.59
CA CYS A 119 -15.02 -0.52 1.33
C CYS A 119 -14.90 1.00 1.15
N GLU A 120 -14.48 1.72 2.17
CA GLU A 120 -14.32 3.16 2.16
C GLU A 120 -12.94 3.57 1.66
N PRO A 121 -12.80 4.61 0.82
CA PRO A 121 -11.50 5.06 0.31
C PRO A 121 -10.56 5.62 1.37
N LYS A 122 -11.09 6.15 2.48
CA LYS A 122 -10.31 6.83 3.52
C LYS A 122 -10.32 6.06 4.84
N GLY A 123 -9.15 6.00 5.50
CA GLY A 123 -9.00 5.43 6.84
C GLY A 123 -9.09 3.91 6.93
N GLN A 124 -8.79 3.19 5.86
CA GLN A 124 -8.81 1.73 5.80
C GLN A 124 -7.40 1.12 5.73
N PRO A 125 -7.15 -0.08 6.28
CA PRO A 125 -8.05 -0.86 7.14
C PRO A 125 -8.31 -0.21 8.50
N LYS A 126 -9.45 -0.53 9.14
CA LYS A 126 -9.95 0.13 10.35
C LYS A 126 -10.15 -0.90 11.46
N ASP A 127 -9.93 -0.48 12.71
CA ASP A 127 -10.15 -1.32 13.89
C ASP A 127 -9.36 -2.65 13.89
N MET A 128 -8.16 -2.65 13.31
CA MET A 128 -7.26 -3.80 13.35
C MET A 128 -6.85 -4.09 14.79
N VAL A 129 -6.75 -5.37 15.13
CA VAL A 129 -6.42 -5.80 16.49
C VAL A 129 -4.92 -6.14 16.57
N PRO A 130 -4.17 -5.50 17.48
CA PRO A 130 -2.77 -5.81 17.70
C PRO A 130 -2.57 -7.25 18.17
N LEU A 131 -1.52 -7.91 17.70
CA LEU A 131 -1.13 -9.26 18.09
C LEU A 131 -0.16 -9.29 19.30
N LEU A 132 0.20 -8.11 19.81
CA LEU A 132 1.04 -7.96 20.98
C LEU A 132 0.19 -7.49 22.17
N VAL A 133 0.54 -7.92 23.35
CA VAL A 133 -0.12 -7.42 24.58
C VAL A 133 0.25 -5.95 24.83
N PRO A 134 -0.60 -5.17 25.52
CA PRO A 134 -0.41 -3.73 25.70
C PRO A 134 0.98 -3.33 26.22
N SER A 135 1.55 -4.10 27.15
CA SER A 135 2.89 -3.84 27.71
C SER A 135 4.01 -3.99 26.67
N GLN A 136 3.89 -4.93 25.73
CA GLN A 136 4.85 -5.09 24.63
C GLN A 136 4.72 -3.95 23.63
N ILE A 137 3.49 -3.52 23.34
CA ILE A 137 3.23 -2.37 22.45
C ILE A 137 3.83 -1.11 23.06
N GLU A 138 3.62 -0.88 24.34
CA GLU A 138 4.18 0.27 25.05
C GLU A 138 5.72 0.24 25.01
N THR A 139 6.32 -0.90 25.29
CA THR A 139 7.79 -1.08 25.22
C THR A 139 8.35 -0.74 23.84
N LEU A 140 7.66 -1.10 22.77
CA LEU A 140 8.08 -0.80 21.41
C LEU A 140 7.85 0.66 21.01
N ARG A 141 6.71 1.24 21.41
CA ARG A 141 6.31 2.60 21.01
C ARG A 141 6.99 3.70 21.81
N LYS A 142 7.20 3.50 23.11
CA LYS A 142 7.68 4.53 24.03
C LYS A 142 9.00 5.19 23.58
N PRO A 143 10.06 4.46 23.19
CA PRO A 143 11.31 5.09 22.77
C PRO A 143 11.17 5.90 21.49
N TRP A 144 10.28 5.48 20.60
CA TRP A 144 9.97 6.22 19.37
C TRP A 144 9.12 7.44 19.67
N GLN A 145 8.10 7.30 20.53
CA GLN A 145 7.22 8.40 20.92
C GLN A 145 7.99 9.53 21.59
N GLU A 146 8.90 9.19 22.52
CA GLU A 146 9.77 10.17 23.18
C GLU A 146 10.60 10.96 22.15
N LYS A 147 11.17 10.31 21.14
CA LYS A 147 11.90 10.98 20.06
C LYS A 147 10.98 11.82 19.18
N ALA A 148 9.80 11.31 18.86
CA ALA A 148 8.81 12.03 18.04
C ALA A 148 8.28 13.28 18.76
N ASP A 149 8.05 13.21 20.06
CA ASP A 149 7.62 14.35 20.88
C ASP A 149 8.72 15.41 20.98
N LEU A 150 9.98 15.00 21.16
CA LEU A 150 11.13 15.91 21.12
C LEU A 150 11.27 16.58 19.74
N ALA A 151 11.14 15.83 18.66
CA ALA A 151 11.17 16.35 17.30
C ALA A 151 10.05 17.36 17.05
N LYS A 152 8.85 17.04 17.52
CA LYS A 152 7.68 17.93 17.44
C LYS A 152 7.90 19.22 18.20
N GLN A 153 8.36 19.15 19.45
CA GLN A 153 8.65 20.34 20.28
C GLN A 153 9.75 21.20 19.65
N ALA A 154 10.81 20.57 19.12
CA ALA A 154 11.88 21.29 18.42
C ALA A 154 11.36 22.02 17.19
N LYS A 155 10.49 21.38 16.40
CA LYS A 155 9.84 22.00 15.24
C LYS A 155 8.93 23.16 15.61
N GLU A 156 8.13 23.01 16.66
CA GLU A 156 7.24 24.06 17.16
C GLU A 156 8.05 25.27 17.69
N SER A 157 9.14 25.02 18.45
CA SER A 157 10.04 26.06 18.93
C SER A 157 10.75 26.76 17.76
N GLN A 158 11.21 26.03 16.77
CA GLN A 158 11.81 26.59 15.56
C GLN A 158 10.84 27.48 14.80
N GLN A 159 9.60 27.04 14.61
CA GLN A 159 8.54 27.83 13.95
C GLN A 159 8.19 29.08 14.74
N ALA A 160 8.11 29.00 16.06
CA ALA A 160 7.85 30.15 16.91
C ALA A 160 8.96 31.23 16.81
N SER A 161 10.23 30.78 16.84
CA SER A 161 11.38 31.68 16.70
C SER A 161 11.44 32.34 15.33
N LEU A 162 11.16 31.57 14.25
CA LEU A 162 11.03 32.14 12.89
C LEU A 162 9.87 33.12 12.80
N GLY A 163 8.74 32.84 13.46
CA GLY A 163 7.60 33.73 13.52
C GLY A 163 7.93 35.10 14.18
N GLN A 164 8.73 35.06 15.26
CA GLN A 164 9.21 36.31 15.91
C GLN A 164 10.14 37.09 15.00
N ALA A 165 11.06 36.44 14.33
CA ALA A 165 11.98 37.07 13.38
C ALA A 165 11.23 37.72 12.22
N ARG A 166 10.26 37.00 11.62
CA ARG A 166 9.40 37.53 10.55
C ARG A 166 8.59 38.76 11.02
N LYS A 167 8.02 38.69 12.22
CA LYS A 167 7.29 39.79 12.79
C LYS A 167 8.16 41.05 12.90
N TYR A 168 9.40 40.91 13.40
CA TYR A 168 10.34 42.02 13.46
C TYR A 168 10.59 42.65 12.07
N LEU A 169 10.86 41.84 11.06
CA LEU A 169 11.08 42.31 9.68
C LEU A 169 9.83 43.01 9.10
N SER A 170 8.63 42.54 9.44
CA SER A 170 7.37 43.17 8.98
C SER A 170 7.02 44.48 9.66
N GLU A 171 7.61 44.77 10.84
CA GLU A 171 7.39 45.97 11.64
C GLU A 171 8.50 47.02 11.41
N LEU A 172 9.44 46.80 10.46
CA LEU A 172 10.45 47.80 10.12
C LEU A 172 9.83 49.09 9.60
N ASP A 173 10.41 50.24 10.00
CA ASP A 173 9.93 51.54 9.57
C ASP A 173 10.11 51.68 8.04
N PRO A 174 9.06 51.95 7.27
CA PRO A 174 9.16 52.27 5.87
C PRO A 174 10.13 53.42 5.54
N ALA A 175 10.42 54.31 6.49
CA ALA A 175 11.39 55.40 6.33
C ALA A 175 12.85 54.88 6.22
N ASP A 176 13.14 53.70 6.74
CA ASP A 176 14.45 53.05 6.59
C ASP A 176 14.67 52.44 5.20
N ARG A 177 13.61 52.36 4.40
CA ARG A 177 13.64 51.83 3.01
C ARG A 177 13.91 52.98 2.01
N VAL A 178 15.04 52.92 1.36
CA VAL A 178 15.43 53.87 0.33
C VAL A 178 15.43 53.20 -1.03
N ALA A 179 14.50 53.57 -1.91
CA ALA A 179 14.48 53.06 -3.28
C ALA A 179 15.70 53.61 -4.06
N ILE A 180 16.52 52.70 -4.57
CA ILE A 180 17.63 53.05 -5.42
C ILE A 180 17.11 53.18 -6.86
N LEU A 181 16.43 52.14 -7.36
CA LEU A 181 15.87 52.05 -8.68
C LEU A 181 14.59 51.19 -8.67
N GLN A 182 13.68 51.51 -9.57
CA GLN A 182 12.55 50.67 -9.92
C GLN A 182 12.30 50.76 -11.43
N ALA A 183 12.10 49.63 -12.09
CA ALA A 183 11.83 49.58 -13.51
C ALA A 183 11.01 48.37 -13.90
N ASP A 184 10.40 48.44 -15.06
CA ASP A 184 9.75 47.34 -15.74
C ASP A 184 10.72 46.65 -16.69
N VAL A 185 10.65 45.33 -16.76
CA VAL A 185 11.36 44.53 -17.75
C VAL A 185 10.32 44.00 -18.74
N PRO A 186 10.29 44.58 -19.95
CA PRO A 186 9.43 44.06 -21.02
C PRO A 186 9.83 42.63 -21.40
N GLU A 187 8.89 41.93 -22.02
CA GLU A 187 9.08 40.60 -22.53
C GLU A 187 10.38 40.44 -23.35
N GLY A 188 11.21 39.45 -22.98
CA GLY A 188 12.49 39.16 -23.63
C GLY A 188 13.56 40.22 -23.47
N ALA A 189 13.30 41.34 -22.78
CA ALA A 189 14.23 42.45 -22.66
C ALA A 189 15.26 42.21 -21.54
N LYS A 190 16.44 42.84 -21.74
CA LYS A 190 17.48 42.99 -20.71
C LYS A 190 17.54 44.44 -20.28
N VAL A 191 17.28 44.71 -19.03
CA VAL A 191 17.31 46.04 -18.43
C VAL A 191 18.52 46.14 -17.51
N PRO A 192 19.60 46.87 -17.90
CA PRO A 192 20.73 47.15 -17.02
C PRO A 192 20.33 48.24 -16.02
N PHE A 193 21.00 48.25 -14.87
CA PHE A 193 20.83 49.30 -13.86
C PHE A 193 22.18 49.67 -13.24
N ASP A 194 22.29 50.96 -12.85
CA ASP A 194 23.48 51.52 -12.21
C ASP A 194 23.10 52.68 -11.30
N SER A 195 23.51 52.65 -10.05
CA SER A 195 23.24 53.71 -9.06
C SER A 195 23.98 55.01 -9.40
N GLN A 196 25.07 55.00 -10.12
CA GLN A 196 25.77 56.22 -10.58
C GLN A 196 24.97 56.96 -11.65
N GLU A 197 24.37 56.26 -12.61
CA GLU A 197 23.49 56.86 -13.60
C GLU A 197 22.26 57.51 -12.97
N ALA A 198 21.78 56.95 -11.85
CA ALA A 198 20.71 57.51 -11.04
C ALA A 198 21.18 58.67 -10.14
N SER A 199 22.42 59.14 -10.21
CA SER A 199 23.04 60.18 -9.36
C SER A 199 22.92 59.89 -7.86
N LYS A 200 22.90 58.62 -7.46
CA LYS A 200 22.73 58.21 -6.08
C LYS A 200 24.00 57.59 -5.53
N THR A 201 24.61 58.28 -4.56
CA THR A 201 25.66 57.68 -3.73
C THR A 201 25.01 56.95 -2.57
N ILE A 202 25.33 55.67 -2.43
CA ILE A 202 24.76 54.81 -1.40
C ILE A 202 25.85 54.62 -0.34
N PHE A 203 25.57 55.06 0.90
CA PHE A 203 26.42 54.77 2.04
C PHE A 203 25.78 53.66 2.87
N VAL A 204 26.54 52.57 3.07
CA VAL A 204 26.09 51.38 3.84
C VAL A 204 26.87 51.23 5.14
N ARG A 205 26.25 50.67 6.15
CA ARG A 205 26.88 50.23 7.41
C ARG A 205 26.75 48.71 7.57
N PRO A 206 27.63 48.08 8.37
CA PRO A 206 27.49 46.65 8.68
C PRO A 206 26.08 46.31 9.18
N GLY A 207 25.47 45.25 8.59
CA GLY A 207 24.11 44.82 8.91
C GLY A 207 23.00 45.49 8.12
N GLU A 208 23.26 46.68 7.49
CA GLU A 208 22.30 47.23 6.49
C GLU A 208 22.31 46.34 5.25
N TRP A 209 21.22 46.34 4.47
CA TRP A 209 21.18 45.46 3.29
C TRP A 209 20.71 46.12 2.01
N ILE A 210 21.15 45.58 0.90
CA ILE A 210 20.68 45.89 -0.44
C ILE A 210 19.89 44.70 -0.96
N GLN A 211 18.70 45.00 -1.48
CA GLN A 211 17.76 43.97 -1.96
C GLN A 211 17.39 44.25 -3.41
N LEU A 212 17.58 43.22 -4.25
CA LEU A 212 16.98 43.16 -5.59
C LEU A 212 15.73 42.28 -5.50
N THR A 213 14.59 42.89 -5.82
CA THR A 213 13.28 42.23 -5.80
C THR A 213 12.74 42.11 -7.23
N VAL A 214 12.28 40.93 -7.62
CA VAL A 214 11.51 40.70 -8.84
C VAL A 214 10.08 40.40 -8.47
N SER A 215 9.16 41.17 -9.07
CA SER A 215 7.73 41.07 -8.81
C SER A 215 6.97 40.66 -10.06
N PRO A 216 5.93 39.83 -9.94
CA PRO A 216 5.07 39.48 -11.05
C PRO A 216 4.23 40.71 -11.43
N LYS A 217 3.77 40.73 -12.70
CA LYS A 217 2.73 41.68 -13.16
C LYS A 217 1.37 41.01 -13.14
N GLY A 218 0.72 40.79 -14.26
CA GLY A 218 -0.61 40.19 -14.34
C GLY A 218 -0.60 38.66 -14.42
N ASN A 219 0.50 38.07 -14.94
CA ASN A 219 0.66 36.63 -15.08
C ASN A 219 2.08 36.21 -14.66
N HIS A 220 2.18 35.24 -13.78
CA HIS A 220 3.45 34.73 -13.25
C HIS A 220 4.00 33.48 -13.99
N GLY A 221 3.23 32.91 -14.92
CA GLY A 221 3.54 31.60 -15.52
C GLY A 221 4.78 31.54 -16.40
N ALA A 222 5.32 32.69 -16.84
CA ALA A 222 6.50 32.77 -17.68
C ALA A 222 7.56 33.76 -17.15
N ASP A 223 7.54 34.08 -15.87
CA ASP A 223 8.36 35.13 -15.26
C ASP A 223 9.77 34.65 -14.82
N SER A 224 10.33 33.66 -15.50
CA SER A 224 11.73 33.26 -15.26
C SER A 224 12.69 34.37 -15.69
N THR A 225 13.34 34.97 -14.71
CA THR A 225 14.09 36.20 -14.88
C THR A 225 15.57 35.97 -14.53
N MET A 226 16.48 36.12 -15.46
CA MET A 226 17.92 36.09 -15.19
C MET A 226 18.33 37.39 -14.51
N VAL A 227 19.13 37.30 -13.44
CA VAL A 227 19.51 38.43 -12.62
C VAL A 227 21.00 38.46 -12.35
N GLN A 228 21.55 39.65 -12.30
CA GLN A 228 22.90 39.95 -11.80
C GLN A 228 22.82 41.16 -10.89
N LEU A 229 23.33 41.04 -9.66
CA LEU A 229 23.48 42.12 -8.69
C LEU A 229 24.95 42.21 -8.29
N VAL A 230 25.58 43.35 -8.54
CA VAL A 230 26.97 43.64 -8.19
C VAL A 230 27.02 44.85 -7.27
N ILE A 231 27.70 44.70 -6.15
CA ILE A 231 27.97 45.74 -5.16
C ILE A 231 29.46 46.05 -5.22
N GLN A 232 29.80 47.27 -5.55
CA GLN A 232 31.21 47.76 -5.66
C GLN A 232 31.48 48.75 -4.53
N ALA A 233 32.43 48.48 -3.64
CA ALA A 233 32.91 49.49 -2.69
C ALA A 233 33.69 50.60 -3.39
N ILE A 234 33.32 51.83 -3.10
CA ILE A 234 34.04 53.01 -3.63
C ILE A 234 35.04 53.44 -2.56
N GLY A 235 36.35 53.33 -2.88
CA GLY A 235 37.41 53.75 -1.94
C GLY A 235 37.34 55.27 -1.67
N SER A 236 37.17 55.62 -0.39
CA SER A 236 37.40 56.99 0.08
C SER A 236 38.92 57.17 0.14
N ASN A 237 39.48 58.03 -0.69
CA ASN A 237 40.85 58.48 -0.51
C ASN A 237 40.84 59.61 0.58
N PRO A 238 41.26 59.38 1.85
CA PRO A 238 41.20 60.37 2.91
C PRO A 238 42.20 61.54 2.77
N ASN A 239 43.00 61.56 1.69
CA ASN A 239 44.06 62.56 1.52
C ASN A 239 43.86 63.43 0.23
N LYS A 240 42.69 63.97 0.01
CA LYS A 240 42.49 65.11 -0.93
C LYS A 240 41.63 66.18 -0.28
N GLU A 241 42.11 66.78 0.79
CA GLU A 241 41.86 68.20 1.02
C GLU A 241 42.97 69.02 0.33
N ASN A 242 42.69 69.37 -0.94
CA ASN A 242 43.34 70.52 -1.55
C ASN A 242 42.46 71.11 -2.63
N PRO A 243 41.82 72.29 -2.40
CA PRO A 243 40.86 72.88 -3.33
C PRO A 243 41.54 73.78 -4.37
N ASN A 244 42.56 73.33 -5.08
CA ASN A 244 43.06 74.08 -6.21
C ASN A 244 43.96 73.22 -7.10
N SER A 245 43.36 72.53 -8.07
CA SER A 245 44.03 72.23 -9.34
C SER A 245 42.95 71.92 -10.40
N ASP A 246 42.62 72.96 -11.17
CA ASP A 246 42.09 72.80 -12.53
C ASP A 246 43.02 71.87 -13.30
N LEU A 247 42.53 70.74 -13.78
CA LEU A 247 42.93 70.14 -15.03
C LEU A 247 41.90 69.08 -15.47
N ALA A 248 41.49 69.34 -16.69
CA ALA A 248 40.43 68.68 -17.42
C ALA A 248 40.68 67.22 -17.72
N ALA A 249 39.56 66.50 -17.80
CA ALA A 249 39.18 65.55 -18.83
C ALA A 249 39.85 64.17 -18.94
N ASN A 250 38.95 63.21 -19.00
CA ASN A 250 39.13 61.89 -19.61
C ASN A 250 40.11 60.93 -18.89
N ASP A 251 39.63 60.30 -17.85
CA ASP A 251 40.24 58.98 -17.51
C ASP A 251 39.15 57.96 -17.16
N ASN A 252 38.82 57.15 -18.16
CA ASN A 252 38.03 55.92 -18.02
C ASN A 252 38.90 54.82 -17.38
N THR A 253 39.75 55.13 -16.41
CA THR A 253 40.48 54.13 -15.63
C THR A 253 39.60 53.70 -14.45
N VAL A 254 39.01 52.54 -14.57
CA VAL A 254 38.46 51.78 -13.43
C VAL A 254 39.58 51.67 -12.39
N ASP A 255 39.35 52.31 -11.21
CA ASP A 255 40.31 52.35 -10.12
C ASP A 255 40.64 50.89 -9.72
N LYS A 256 41.90 50.49 -9.86
CA LYS A 256 42.39 49.08 -9.73
C LYS A 256 42.30 48.52 -8.29
N LYS A 257 41.60 49.18 -7.36
CA LYS A 257 41.50 48.83 -5.95
C LYS A 257 40.06 48.62 -5.47
N SER A 258 39.10 48.41 -6.35
CA SER A 258 37.70 48.24 -5.95
C SER A 258 37.40 46.83 -5.51
N VAL A 259 36.71 46.68 -4.38
CA VAL A 259 36.17 45.41 -3.83
C VAL A 259 34.78 45.21 -4.37
N PHE A 260 34.49 44.00 -4.87
CA PHE A 260 33.21 43.67 -5.50
C PHE A 260 32.58 42.45 -4.80
N TRP A 261 31.27 42.46 -4.66
CA TRP A 261 30.43 41.29 -4.36
C TRP A 261 29.46 41.08 -5.51
N SER A 262 29.48 39.91 -6.10
CA SER A 262 28.60 39.58 -7.25
C SER A 262 27.71 38.37 -6.92
N SER A 263 26.44 38.45 -7.34
CA SER A 263 25.51 37.33 -7.26
C SER A 263 25.95 36.14 -8.15
N ASP A 264 26.83 36.34 -9.13
CA ASP A 264 27.34 35.24 -9.96
C ASP A 264 28.13 34.21 -9.12
N ALA A 265 28.78 34.66 -8.04
CA ALA A 265 29.50 33.78 -7.15
C ALA A 265 28.57 32.76 -6.39
N LEU A 266 27.28 33.09 -6.27
CA LEU A 266 26.28 32.22 -5.62
C LEU A 266 26.03 30.93 -6.42
N VAL A 267 26.24 30.94 -7.72
CA VAL A 267 25.97 29.80 -8.60
C VAL A 267 26.89 28.62 -8.30
N ASN A 268 28.13 28.88 -7.89
CA ASN A 268 29.12 27.83 -7.64
C ASN A 268 28.77 26.94 -6.43
N ASP A 269 28.19 27.53 -5.37
CA ASP A 269 27.82 26.81 -4.13
C ASP A 269 26.31 26.76 -3.91
N PHE A 270 25.55 26.89 -5.00
CA PHE A 270 24.08 27.07 -4.97
C PHE A 270 23.32 25.96 -4.23
N ALA A 271 23.88 24.76 -4.16
CA ALA A 271 23.20 23.60 -3.55
C ALA A 271 23.45 23.42 -2.05
N THR A 272 24.26 24.25 -1.42
CA THR A 272 24.64 24.05 -0.02
C THR A 272 23.62 24.62 0.97
N THR A 273 23.22 25.89 0.78
CA THR A 273 22.21 26.57 1.60
C THR A 273 21.49 27.65 0.82
N SER A 274 20.31 28.07 1.25
CA SER A 274 19.58 29.23 0.70
C SER A 274 20.15 30.57 1.15
N PHE A 275 21.25 30.56 1.87
CA PHE A 275 22.00 31.72 2.34
C PHE A 275 23.49 31.35 2.34
N GLN A 276 24.31 32.29 1.90
CA GLN A 276 25.74 32.09 1.74
C GLN A 276 26.52 33.26 2.32
N LYS A 277 27.63 32.99 2.98
CA LYS A 277 28.58 33.99 3.45
C LYS A 277 29.80 33.97 2.54
N LEU A 278 29.83 34.88 1.57
CA LEU A 278 30.85 34.92 0.51
C LEU A 278 31.78 36.12 0.68
N GLY A 279 33.07 35.88 0.50
CA GLY A 279 34.05 36.93 0.37
C GLY A 279 33.85 37.75 -0.94
N PRO A 280 34.61 38.83 -1.07
CA PRO A 280 34.63 39.60 -2.34
C PRO A 280 34.96 38.70 -3.52
N THR A 281 34.30 38.95 -4.64
CA THR A 281 34.58 38.27 -5.91
C THR A 281 35.93 38.77 -6.43
N ASN A 282 36.85 37.84 -6.76
CA ASN A 282 38.14 38.23 -7.34
C ASN A 282 37.93 38.82 -8.73
N GLN A 283 38.67 39.92 -9.05
CA GLN A 283 38.62 40.57 -10.34
C GLN A 283 39.08 39.65 -11.48
N ALA A 284 39.80 38.57 -11.20
CA ALA A 284 40.18 37.52 -12.18
C ALA A 284 38.98 36.81 -12.79
N ASP A 285 37.90 36.59 -12.05
CA ASP A 285 36.65 35.96 -12.53
C ASP A 285 35.86 36.92 -13.47
N LEU A 286 36.21 38.22 -13.47
CA LEU A 286 35.67 39.24 -14.33
C LEU A 286 36.69 39.70 -15.40
N GLY A 287 37.80 38.97 -15.57
CA GLY A 287 38.83 39.20 -16.58
C GLY A 287 39.97 40.12 -16.16
N GLY A 288 40.28 40.29 -14.88
CA GLY A 288 41.34 41.11 -14.36
C GLY A 288 42.17 40.49 -13.21
N GLN A 289 43.42 40.96 -13.02
CA GLN A 289 44.37 40.39 -12.05
C GLN A 289 44.05 40.68 -10.58
N ASP A 290 44.47 39.75 -9.67
CA ASP A 290 44.30 39.74 -8.21
C ASP A 290 44.58 41.07 -7.52
N LEU A 291 43.65 41.53 -6.66
CA LEU A 291 43.81 42.65 -5.78
C LEU A 291 43.54 42.33 -4.31
N VAL A 292 44.51 42.59 -3.47
CA VAL A 292 44.62 42.21 -2.08
C VAL A 292 43.85 43.16 -1.14
N SER A 293 43.21 42.60 -0.14
CA SER A 293 42.40 43.19 0.93
C SER A 293 43.09 44.14 1.92
N GLN A 294 44.16 44.92 1.55
CA GLN A 294 44.94 45.67 2.50
C GLN A 294 44.39 47.09 2.89
N ASP A 295 43.42 47.62 2.13
CA ASP A 295 42.97 49.02 2.37
C ASP A 295 41.67 49.22 3.17
N LEU A 296 40.96 48.14 3.59
CA LEU A 296 39.72 48.20 4.37
C LEU A 296 39.89 47.83 5.85
N GLY A 297 41.06 48.02 6.42
CA GLY A 297 41.25 48.10 7.90
C GLY A 297 41.00 46.77 8.64
N GLY A 298 41.22 45.62 8.08
CA GLY A 298 41.16 44.33 8.78
C GLY A 298 39.74 43.80 9.10
N GLN A 299 38.72 44.33 8.40
CA GLN A 299 37.33 43.89 8.53
C GLN A 299 37.14 42.54 7.84
N ASP A 300 36.22 41.71 8.37
CA ASP A 300 35.78 40.49 7.66
C ASP A 300 34.90 40.91 6.49
N LEU A 301 35.44 40.84 5.28
CA LEU A 301 34.78 41.27 4.06
C LEU A 301 33.77 40.25 3.51
N LYS A 302 33.43 39.24 4.29
CA LYS A 302 32.41 38.26 3.88
C LYS A 302 31.02 38.83 4.03
N ALA A 303 30.33 39.05 2.93
CA ALA A 303 28.93 39.46 2.90
C ALA A 303 28.00 38.24 3.01
N SER A 304 26.90 38.42 3.69
CA SER A 304 25.84 37.41 3.76
C SER A 304 24.81 37.63 2.65
N TRP A 305 24.48 36.55 1.93
CA TRP A 305 23.50 36.56 0.86
C TRP A 305 22.34 35.63 1.21
N TYR A 306 21.10 36.11 0.95
CA TYR A 306 19.87 35.37 1.26
C TYR A 306 18.92 35.36 0.08
N TYR A 307 18.19 34.25 -0.09
CA TYR A 307 17.06 34.14 -1.01
C TYR A 307 15.78 34.24 -0.19
N ALA A 308 14.96 35.23 -0.50
CA ALA A 308 13.77 35.51 0.30
C ALA A 308 12.52 35.77 -0.57
N GLU A 309 11.38 35.48 -0.02
CA GLU A 309 10.11 35.99 -0.46
C GLU A 309 9.91 37.37 0.24
N SER A 310 9.45 38.40 -0.48
CA SER A 310 9.43 39.76 0.02
C SER A 310 8.04 40.40 0.01
N THR A 311 7.10 39.71 0.62
CA THR A 311 5.81 40.33 1.00
C THR A 311 5.93 41.13 2.30
N LYS A 312 4.81 41.51 2.92
CA LYS A 312 4.77 42.19 4.22
C LYS A 312 5.47 41.40 5.34
N SER A 313 5.69 40.12 5.18
CA SER A 313 6.34 39.23 6.16
C SER A 313 7.41 38.40 5.44
N PRO A 314 8.63 38.92 5.25
CA PRO A 314 9.68 38.26 4.49
C PRO A 314 10.00 36.85 5.02
N GLU A 315 10.16 35.90 4.13
CA GLU A 315 10.45 34.51 4.45
C GLU A 315 11.62 33.98 3.62
N LEU A 316 12.58 33.30 4.25
CA LEU A 316 13.69 32.68 3.54
C LEU A 316 13.20 31.47 2.71
N LEU A 317 13.73 31.31 1.51
CA LEU A 317 13.46 30.15 0.69
C LEU A 317 14.21 28.94 1.30
N VAL A 318 13.51 27.89 1.66
CA VAL A 318 14.08 26.79 2.46
C VAL A 318 14.04 25.42 1.80
N GLU A 319 13.28 25.28 0.72
CA GLU A 319 13.12 24.00 0.02
C GLU A 319 14.10 23.89 -1.15
N LEU A 320 15.12 23.01 -1.02
CA LEU A 320 16.06 22.73 -2.10
C LEU A 320 15.49 21.68 -3.03
N ARG A 321 15.47 21.99 -4.33
CA ARG A 321 15.26 21.01 -5.41
C ARG A 321 16.57 20.82 -6.18
N THR A 322 17.05 19.59 -6.19
CA THR A 322 18.31 19.22 -6.84
C THR A 322 18.18 18.98 -8.33
N SER A 323 16.97 18.99 -8.87
CA SER A 323 16.68 18.98 -10.30
C SER A 323 15.37 19.69 -10.61
N ASN A 324 15.28 20.37 -11.74
CA ASN A 324 14.07 21.01 -12.22
C ASN A 324 13.87 20.68 -13.71
N GLY A 325 12.60 20.44 -14.09
CA GLY A 325 12.26 20.02 -15.45
C GLY A 325 13.03 18.79 -15.94
N GLY A 326 13.37 17.85 -15.04
CA GLY A 326 14.15 16.65 -15.35
C GLY A 326 15.66 16.89 -15.55
N ASN A 327 16.17 18.11 -15.33
CA ASN A 327 17.59 18.44 -15.50
C ASN A 327 18.28 18.67 -14.14
N ALA A 328 19.24 17.82 -13.79
CA ALA A 328 20.02 17.89 -12.54
C ALA A 328 20.98 19.10 -12.45
N ASN A 329 21.26 19.77 -13.57
CA ASN A 329 22.06 20.99 -13.59
C ASN A 329 21.25 22.24 -13.23
N ILE A 330 19.92 22.13 -13.16
CA ILE A 330 19.04 23.21 -12.75
C ILE A 330 18.58 22.93 -11.33
N ARG A 331 19.06 23.73 -10.38
CA ARG A 331 18.77 23.60 -8.95
C ARG A 331 17.98 24.82 -8.47
N SER A 332 17.09 24.66 -7.50
CA SER A 332 16.32 25.79 -6.97
C SER A 332 16.14 25.74 -5.46
N TRP A 333 15.99 26.93 -4.90
CA TRP A 333 15.45 27.16 -3.55
C TRP A 333 14.06 27.79 -3.68
N SER A 334 13.09 27.31 -2.94
CA SER A 334 11.70 27.75 -3.03
C SER A 334 10.96 27.68 -1.68
N ILE A 335 9.73 28.20 -1.68
CA ILE A 335 8.71 27.95 -0.66
C ILE A 335 7.51 27.36 -1.40
N GLY A 336 7.31 26.04 -1.28
CA GLY A 336 6.37 25.32 -2.13
C GLY A 336 6.87 25.28 -3.60
N GLU A 337 5.99 25.52 -4.57
CA GLU A 337 6.42 25.58 -5.97
C GLU A 337 7.04 26.93 -6.31
N LEU A 338 6.44 28.03 -5.91
CA LEU A 338 6.84 29.40 -6.14
C LEU A 338 6.57 30.28 -4.90
N PRO A 339 7.34 31.33 -4.62
CA PRO A 339 8.45 31.85 -5.44
C PRO A 339 9.70 30.99 -5.36
N SER A 340 10.59 31.13 -6.33
CA SER A 340 11.86 30.42 -6.37
C SER A 340 13.03 31.25 -6.90
N VAL A 341 14.23 30.93 -6.39
CA VAL A 341 15.52 31.31 -6.97
C VAL A 341 16.15 30.02 -7.48
N PHE A 342 16.61 30.03 -8.73
CA PHE A 342 17.22 28.85 -9.33
C PHE A 342 18.47 29.19 -10.13
N ALA A 343 19.32 28.22 -10.34
CA ALA A 343 20.58 28.39 -11.06
C ALA A 343 20.82 27.27 -12.05
N ASN A 344 21.35 27.61 -13.20
CA ASN A 344 22.06 26.66 -14.06
C ASN A 344 23.51 26.58 -13.60
N VAL A 345 23.85 25.50 -12.88
CA VAL A 345 25.19 25.30 -12.30
C VAL A 345 26.19 24.69 -13.28
N SER A 346 25.79 24.39 -14.52
CA SER A 346 26.65 23.81 -15.54
C SER A 346 27.38 24.86 -16.39
N ASP A 347 28.42 24.44 -17.07
CA ASP A 347 29.23 25.28 -17.98
C ASP A 347 28.61 25.42 -19.39
N SER A 348 27.38 24.91 -19.58
CA SER A 348 26.66 25.00 -20.86
C SER A 348 25.23 25.48 -20.68
N PRO A 349 24.61 26.13 -21.67
CA PRO A 349 23.20 26.47 -21.59
C PRO A 349 22.31 25.23 -21.46
N ALA A 350 21.22 25.35 -20.71
CA ALA A 350 20.24 24.29 -20.51
C ALA A 350 18.88 24.73 -21.05
N ASN A 351 18.24 23.87 -21.84
CA ASN A 351 16.86 24.06 -22.32
C ASN A 351 15.91 23.21 -21.48
N VAL A 352 15.06 23.85 -20.72
CA VAL A 352 14.03 23.19 -19.88
C VAL A 352 12.66 23.73 -20.32
N TRP A 353 12.16 24.75 -19.67
CA TRP A 353 10.95 25.50 -20.08
C TRP A 353 11.31 26.76 -20.91
N THR A 354 12.54 27.23 -20.78
CA THR A 354 13.16 28.26 -21.58
C THR A 354 14.66 27.96 -21.70
N SER A 355 15.42 28.79 -22.43
CA SER A 355 16.88 28.66 -22.54
C SER A 355 17.56 29.39 -21.38
N LEU A 356 18.20 28.60 -20.49
CA LEU A 356 18.89 29.06 -19.29
C LEU A 356 20.40 29.14 -19.58
N ALA A 357 20.98 30.32 -19.55
CA ALA A 357 22.41 30.51 -19.80
C ALA A 357 23.29 29.70 -18.83
N ALA A 358 24.49 29.35 -19.24
CA ALA A 358 25.48 28.68 -18.42
C ALA A 358 25.86 29.54 -17.22
N LYS A 359 26.10 28.94 -16.02
CA LYS A 359 26.55 29.62 -14.80
C LYS A 359 25.76 30.89 -14.50
N SER A 360 24.44 30.81 -14.53
CA SER A 360 23.56 31.96 -14.32
C SER A 360 22.52 31.75 -13.26
N LEU A 361 22.13 32.84 -12.60
CA LEU A 361 21.15 32.91 -11.55
C LEU A 361 19.84 33.45 -12.08
N PHE A 362 18.74 32.86 -11.66
CA PHE A 362 17.38 33.22 -12.05
C PHE A 362 16.49 33.40 -10.83
N MET A 363 15.51 34.25 -10.99
CA MET A 363 14.45 34.49 -10.01
C MET A 363 13.10 34.29 -10.70
N HIS A 364 12.18 33.60 -10.01
CA HIS A 364 10.82 33.38 -10.52
C HIS A 364 9.83 33.71 -9.39
N PRO A 365 9.12 34.84 -9.50
CA PRO A 365 8.12 35.21 -8.51
C PRO A 365 6.92 34.25 -8.55
N GLY A 366 6.19 34.14 -7.44
CA GLY A 366 4.90 33.47 -7.38
C GLY A 366 3.74 34.42 -7.66
N PRO A 367 2.49 33.92 -7.78
CA PRO A 367 1.30 34.75 -7.83
C PRO A 367 1.27 35.69 -6.61
N GLU A 368 1.28 37.02 -6.82
CA GLU A 368 1.29 38.03 -5.76
C GLU A 368 2.42 37.90 -4.72
N ARG A 369 3.46 37.08 -5.03
CA ARG A 369 4.61 36.83 -4.13
C ARG A 369 5.92 37.18 -4.82
N PRO A 370 6.47 38.37 -4.58
CA PRO A 370 7.79 38.77 -5.06
C PRO A 370 8.90 37.88 -4.51
N VAL A 371 9.97 37.73 -5.26
CA VAL A 371 11.17 37.01 -4.85
C VAL A 371 12.35 37.98 -4.79
N SER A 372 13.21 37.82 -3.80
CA SER A 372 14.31 38.75 -3.56
C SER A 372 15.64 38.05 -3.34
N LEU A 373 16.67 38.73 -3.83
CA LEU A 373 18.07 38.49 -3.51
C LEU A 373 18.54 39.56 -2.57
N VAL A 374 18.97 39.19 -1.37
CA VAL A 374 19.37 40.09 -0.29
C VAL A 374 20.85 40.02 -0.06
N TRP A 375 21.58 41.11 -0.13
CA TRP A 375 22.98 41.27 0.26
C TRP A 375 23.07 42.08 1.56
N VAL A 376 23.63 41.52 2.61
CA VAL A 376 23.87 42.22 3.88
C VAL A 376 25.28 42.76 3.90
N SER A 377 25.43 44.04 4.15
CA SER A 377 26.71 44.74 4.14
C SER A 377 27.64 44.28 5.25
N PRO A 378 28.87 43.87 4.91
CA PRO A 378 29.93 43.61 5.88
C PRO A 378 30.77 44.85 6.19
N ILE A 379 30.56 45.98 5.48
CA ILE A 379 31.42 47.18 5.54
C ILE A 379 30.64 48.40 5.91
N GLU A 380 31.36 49.43 6.40
CA GLU A 380 30.92 50.81 6.46
C GLU A 380 31.61 51.60 5.34
N GLY A 381 30.83 52.20 4.42
CA GLY A 381 31.37 52.97 3.33
C GLY A 381 30.40 53.23 2.18
N GLN A 382 30.92 53.91 1.16
CA GLN A 382 30.17 54.17 -0.06
C GLN A 382 30.22 52.97 -1.02
N VAL A 383 29.08 52.64 -1.60
CA VAL A 383 28.96 51.57 -2.57
C VAL A 383 28.28 52.05 -3.87
N ARG A 384 28.66 51.46 -4.98
CA ARG A 384 27.93 51.51 -6.23
C ARG A 384 27.22 50.19 -6.43
N VAL A 385 25.97 50.25 -6.81
CA VAL A 385 25.12 49.09 -7.06
C VAL A 385 24.77 49.07 -8.54
N HIS A 386 25.15 48.01 -9.24
CA HIS A 386 24.87 47.85 -10.65
C HIS A 386 24.59 46.41 -11.01
N GLY A 387 24.06 46.17 -12.19
CA GLY A 387 23.72 44.85 -12.67
C GLY A 387 22.70 44.83 -13.79
N PHE A 388 21.95 43.79 -13.91
CA PHE A 388 20.86 43.71 -14.88
C PHE A 388 19.76 42.78 -14.39
N VAL A 389 18.56 42.97 -14.95
CA VAL A 389 17.42 42.06 -14.87
C VAL A 389 16.98 41.75 -16.30
N GLN A 390 16.88 40.48 -16.66
CA GLN A 390 16.58 40.06 -18.03
C GLN A 390 15.45 39.02 -17.96
N ASP A 391 14.38 39.27 -18.69
CA ASP A 391 13.36 38.24 -18.92
C ASP A 391 13.96 37.12 -19.78
N ALA A 392 13.85 35.88 -19.29
CA ALA A 392 14.38 34.69 -19.95
C ALA A 392 13.39 34.03 -20.91
N HIS A 393 12.16 34.50 -20.98
CA HIS A 393 11.12 34.00 -21.87
C HIS A 393 11.00 34.93 -23.09
N PRO A 394 11.32 34.46 -24.33
CA PRO A 394 11.29 35.29 -25.52
C PRO A 394 9.89 35.50 -26.12
N ALA A 395 8.88 34.84 -25.64
CA ALA A 395 7.52 34.92 -26.16
C ALA A 395 6.49 34.46 -25.14
N ALA A 396 5.85 35.34 -24.51
CA ALA A 396 4.50 35.35 -23.93
C ALA A 396 4.42 36.12 -22.64
N LEU A 397 3.46 37.04 -22.56
CA LEU A 397 2.84 37.62 -21.40
C LEU A 397 3.33 39.05 -21.13
N ASP A 398 3.43 39.48 -19.87
CA ASP A 398 3.51 40.94 -19.57
C ASP A 398 4.88 41.35 -18.98
N GLY A 399 5.84 40.39 -18.91
CA GLY A 399 7.14 40.61 -18.28
C GLY A 399 7.06 40.78 -16.78
N VAL A 400 8.14 41.28 -16.16
CA VAL A 400 8.24 41.47 -14.71
C VAL A 400 8.53 42.94 -14.38
N SER A 401 8.30 43.31 -13.11
CA SER A 401 8.86 44.53 -12.56
C SER A 401 9.96 44.20 -11.56
N PHE A 402 10.94 45.09 -11.39
CA PHE A 402 11.95 44.91 -10.36
C PHE A 402 12.24 46.22 -9.62
N SER A 403 12.69 46.06 -8.37
CA SER A 403 13.22 47.16 -7.56
C SER A 403 14.56 46.82 -6.96
N VAL A 404 15.41 47.81 -6.79
CA VAL A 404 16.63 47.73 -5.99
C VAL A 404 16.50 48.73 -4.85
N GLU A 405 16.68 48.24 -3.64
CA GLU A 405 16.41 49.00 -2.43
C GLU A 405 17.54 48.87 -1.43
N HIS A 406 17.81 49.96 -0.70
CA HIS A 406 18.68 49.98 0.46
C HIS A 406 17.86 50.13 1.71
N TRP A 407 18.04 49.20 2.64
CA TRP A 407 17.41 49.21 3.95
C TRP A 407 18.42 49.61 5.04
N LYS A 408 18.15 50.74 5.70
CA LYS A 408 19.01 51.36 6.72
C LYS A 408 18.68 50.84 8.13
N ALA A 409 18.45 49.54 8.26
CA ALA A 409 18.07 48.90 9.51
C ALA A 409 19.07 47.79 9.87
N PRO A 410 20.25 48.11 10.49
CA PRO A 410 21.35 47.16 10.68
C PRO A 410 20.96 45.90 11.48
N LYS A 411 20.08 46.05 12.49
CA LYS A 411 19.55 44.91 13.26
C LYS A 411 18.76 43.91 12.43
N ALA A 412 18.21 44.31 11.31
CA ALA A 412 17.46 43.40 10.45
C ALA A 412 18.37 42.44 9.67
N GLY A 413 19.60 42.85 9.33
CA GLY A 413 20.63 41.97 8.83
C GLY A 413 20.96 40.85 9.85
N GLU A 414 21.05 41.19 11.13
CA GLU A 414 21.23 40.21 12.22
C GLU A 414 20.03 39.25 12.30
N VAL A 415 18.81 39.71 12.04
CA VAL A 415 17.60 38.88 12.03
C VAL A 415 17.65 37.85 10.88
N PHE A 416 18.11 38.24 9.67
CA PHE A 416 18.34 37.29 8.59
C PHE A 416 19.36 36.21 8.99
N GLU A 417 20.46 36.57 9.64
CA GLU A 417 21.44 35.61 10.16
C GLU A 417 20.84 34.69 11.24
N GLN A 418 20.02 35.23 12.14
CA GLN A 418 19.30 34.40 13.14
C GLN A 418 18.32 33.43 12.48
N MET A 419 17.53 33.88 11.51
CA MET A 419 16.62 33.00 10.75
C MET A 419 17.39 31.86 10.06
N ALA A 420 18.53 32.20 9.46
CA ALA A 420 19.38 31.23 8.82
C ALA A 420 19.93 30.20 9.84
N ALA A 421 20.40 30.64 10.98
CA ALA A 421 20.90 29.77 12.04
C ALA A 421 19.79 28.85 12.61
N ILE A 422 18.57 29.38 12.79
CA ILE A 422 17.41 28.60 13.22
C ILE A 422 17.10 27.51 12.20
N LEU A 423 17.10 27.82 10.90
CA LEU A 423 16.83 26.86 9.83
C LEU A 423 17.91 25.79 9.67
N GLN A 424 19.17 26.13 10.00
CA GLN A 424 20.28 25.16 10.02
C GLN A 424 20.26 24.23 11.22
N THR A 425 19.53 24.56 12.28
CA THR A 425 19.45 23.69 13.46
C THR A 425 18.73 22.40 13.08
N PRO A 426 19.42 21.25 13.13
CA PRO A 426 18.81 20.00 12.70
C PRO A 426 17.72 19.59 13.70
N ILE A 427 16.55 19.26 13.19
CA ILE A 427 15.49 18.61 13.96
C ILE A 427 15.72 17.11 13.91
N LEU A 428 15.69 16.48 15.08
CA LEU A 428 15.84 15.04 15.19
C LEU A 428 14.75 14.35 14.35
N ASP A 429 15.15 13.49 13.42
CA ASP A 429 14.21 12.58 12.76
C ASP A 429 13.94 11.39 13.68
N PRO A 430 12.70 11.19 14.16
CA PRO A 430 12.38 10.04 15.00
C PRO A 430 12.45 8.71 14.22
N GLY A 431 12.57 8.77 12.91
CA GLY A 431 12.42 7.62 12.01
C GLY A 431 10.97 7.12 11.91
N PRO A 432 10.73 6.05 11.18
CA PRO A 432 9.39 5.49 11.04
C PRO A 432 8.90 4.93 12.38
N ALA A 433 7.59 5.06 12.64
CA ALA A 433 6.96 4.44 13.80
C ALA A 433 7.16 2.91 13.78
N PRO A 434 7.37 2.27 14.93
CA PRO A 434 7.50 0.81 14.99
C PRO A 434 6.22 0.14 14.47
N VAL A 435 6.41 -0.85 13.60
CA VAL A 435 5.30 -1.63 13.04
C VAL A 435 4.80 -2.59 14.11
N ILE A 436 3.56 -2.41 14.54
CA ILE A 436 2.87 -3.35 15.42
C ILE A 436 2.16 -4.39 14.54
N PRO A 437 2.46 -5.69 14.71
CA PRO A 437 1.73 -6.71 13.99
C PRO A 437 0.25 -6.68 14.36
N GLU A 438 -0.63 -6.65 13.37
CA GLU A 438 -2.08 -6.56 13.54
C GLU A 438 -2.78 -7.62 12.69
N ALA A 439 -3.99 -8.01 13.08
CA ALA A 439 -4.84 -8.91 12.31
C ALA A 439 -6.27 -8.38 12.21
N TYR A 440 -6.98 -8.86 11.20
CA TYR A 440 -8.44 -8.82 11.21
C TYR A 440 -8.92 -9.75 12.31
N ALA A 441 -9.63 -9.19 13.26
CA ALA A 441 -10.11 -9.94 14.41
C ALA A 441 -11.42 -9.38 14.92
N THR A 442 -12.06 -10.17 15.75
CA THR A 442 -13.28 -9.82 16.49
C THR A 442 -12.90 -9.64 17.95
N VAL A 443 -13.40 -8.59 18.57
CA VAL A 443 -13.24 -8.30 20.01
C VAL A 443 -14.58 -7.96 20.63
N GLU A 444 -14.63 -7.88 21.96
CA GLU A 444 -15.83 -7.42 22.68
C GLU A 444 -16.23 -6.00 22.20
N GLY A 445 -17.52 -5.81 21.98
CA GLY A 445 -18.13 -4.57 21.54
C GLY A 445 -19.07 -3.96 22.59
N THR A 446 -20.07 -3.23 22.11
CA THR A 446 -21.14 -2.72 22.99
C THR A 446 -22.15 -3.81 23.26
N ILE A 447 -22.26 -4.20 24.51
CA ILE A 447 -23.08 -5.31 24.92
C ILE A 447 -24.58 -4.89 24.94
N ALA A 448 -25.38 -5.57 24.13
CA ALA A 448 -26.82 -5.33 24.05
C ALA A 448 -27.58 -6.57 23.57
N ASP A 449 -28.77 -6.76 24.07
CA ASP A 449 -29.73 -7.71 23.54
C ASP A 449 -30.36 -7.16 22.26
N ALA A 450 -30.65 -8.02 21.30
CA ALA A 450 -31.22 -7.60 20.02
C ALA A 450 -32.76 -7.47 20.10
N ARG A 451 -33.33 -6.72 19.17
CA ARG A 451 -34.76 -6.68 18.95
C ARG A 451 -35.10 -7.48 17.70
N VAL A 452 -36.26 -8.14 17.73
CA VAL A 452 -36.79 -8.83 16.56
C VAL A 452 -37.05 -7.80 15.45
N HIS A 453 -36.53 -8.04 14.25
CA HIS A 453 -36.91 -7.26 13.08
C HIS A 453 -38.18 -7.85 12.48
N LEU A 454 -39.31 -7.18 12.64
CA LEU A 454 -40.61 -7.68 12.19
C LEU A 454 -40.60 -7.94 10.68
N ARG A 455 -40.81 -9.17 10.27
CA ARG A 455 -40.68 -9.65 8.89
C ARG A 455 -39.31 -9.42 8.28
N GLY A 456 -38.25 -9.39 9.11
CA GLY A 456 -36.88 -9.14 8.69
C GLY A 456 -36.55 -7.69 8.35
N ASP A 457 -37.47 -6.74 8.59
CA ASP A 457 -37.30 -5.31 8.31
C ASP A 457 -36.54 -4.61 9.49
N PRO A 458 -35.30 -4.16 9.30
CA PRO A 458 -34.52 -3.57 10.37
C PRO A 458 -35.06 -2.22 10.87
N GLU A 459 -35.96 -1.59 10.13
CA GLU A 459 -36.63 -0.34 10.53
C GLU A 459 -37.87 -0.61 11.39
N LYS A 460 -38.38 -1.86 11.44
CA LYS A 460 -39.53 -2.26 12.23
C LYS A 460 -39.14 -3.18 13.38
N LEU A 461 -38.80 -2.56 14.49
CA LEU A 461 -38.33 -3.29 15.66
C LEU A 461 -39.48 -3.78 16.54
N GLY A 462 -39.46 -5.08 16.84
CA GLY A 462 -40.34 -5.79 17.77
C GLY A 462 -39.81 -5.85 19.20
N GLU A 463 -40.04 -6.98 19.87
CA GLU A 463 -39.64 -7.22 21.25
C GLU A 463 -38.12 -7.41 21.38
N ILE A 464 -37.58 -7.18 22.56
CA ILE A 464 -36.18 -7.44 22.89
C ILE A 464 -36.06 -8.94 23.20
N VAL A 465 -35.09 -9.59 22.60
CA VAL A 465 -34.77 -10.99 22.84
C VAL A 465 -33.43 -11.10 23.55
N PRO A 466 -33.42 -11.71 24.75
CA PRO A 466 -32.15 -11.97 25.44
C PRO A 466 -31.24 -12.88 24.62
N ARG A 467 -29.92 -12.62 24.66
CA ARG A 467 -28.92 -13.48 24.06
C ARG A 467 -28.95 -14.86 24.74
N ARG A 468 -29.10 -15.90 23.96
CA ARG A 468 -29.18 -17.31 24.43
C ARG A 468 -28.86 -18.26 23.28
N TRP A 469 -28.73 -19.54 23.59
CA TRP A 469 -28.67 -20.61 22.61
C TRP A 469 -30.03 -20.89 21.98
N ILE A 470 -30.05 -21.66 20.90
CA ILE A 470 -31.28 -22.09 20.21
C ILE A 470 -32.09 -22.98 21.12
N GLU A 471 -33.38 -22.67 21.31
CA GLU A 471 -34.25 -23.30 22.29
C GLU A 471 -34.35 -24.82 22.13
N ILE A 472 -34.61 -25.30 20.93
CA ILE A 472 -34.73 -26.75 20.64
C ILE A 472 -33.40 -27.51 20.87
N LEU A 473 -32.27 -26.82 20.88
CA LEU A 473 -30.95 -27.39 21.11
C LEU A 473 -30.45 -27.22 22.56
N GLY A 474 -31.32 -26.78 23.46
CA GLY A 474 -31.00 -26.59 24.88
C GLY A 474 -31.48 -25.25 25.44
N GLY A 475 -31.54 -24.20 24.65
CA GLY A 475 -32.08 -22.90 25.03
C GLY A 475 -31.35 -22.19 26.17
N ASP A 476 -30.10 -22.58 26.45
CA ASP A 476 -29.35 -22.07 27.59
C ASP A 476 -29.15 -20.55 27.49
N PRO A 477 -29.47 -19.78 28.58
CA PRO A 477 -29.14 -18.38 28.67
C PRO A 477 -27.64 -18.18 28.89
N LEU A 478 -27.13 -16.97 28.59
CA LEU A 478 -25.75 -16.63 28.90
C LEU A 478 -25.43 -16.74 30.37
N LYS A 479 -24.27 -17.28 30.71
CA LYS A 479 -23.74 -17.32 32.08
C LYS A 479 -23.36 -15.92 32.57
N ASP A 480 -22.77 -15.10 31.68
CA ASP A 480 -22.47 -13.71 31.95
C ASP A 480 -23.19 -12.77 30.95
N PRO A 481 -24.31 -12.16 31.39
CA PRO A 481 -25.04 -11.23 30.55
C PRO A 481 -24.28 -9.90 30.24
N LYS A 482 -23.13 -9.67 30.90
CA LYS A 482 -22.29 -8.50 30.65
C LYS A 482 -21.23 -8.73 29.58
N ALA A 483 -21.04 -9.96 29.12
CA ALA A 483 -20.19 -10.31 28.00
C ALA A 483 -21.00 -10.43 26.68
N SER A 484 -20.35 -10.46 25.54
CA SER A 484 -21.03 -10.65 24.24
C SER A 484 -21.78 -11.98 24.15
N GLY A 485 -21.28 -13.03 24.83
CA GLY A 485 -21.77 -14.39 24.73
C GLY A 485 -21.06 -15.24 23.67
N ARG A 486 -19.95 -14.72 23.07
CA ARG A 486 -19.21 -15.47 22.04
C ARG A 486 -18.54 -16.74 22.62
N ILE A 487 -18.07 -16.71 23.85
CA ILE A 487 -17.50 -17.91 24.52
C ILE A 487 -18.55 -19.00 24.61
N GLU A 488 -19.73 -18.65 25.16
CA GLU A 488 -20.84 -19.58 25.29
C GLU A 488 -21.32 -20.09 23.93
N LEU A 489 -21.43 -19.21 22.92
CA LEU A 489 -21.77 -19.60 21.56
C LEU A 489 -20.75 -20.62 21.01
N ALA A 490 -19.45 -20.36 21.20
CA ALA A 490 -18.39 -21.25 20.79
C ALA A 490 -18.47 -22.62 21.48
N ASP A 491 -18.74 -22.62 22.80
CA ASP A 491 -18.93 -23.85 23.60
C ASP A 491 -20.16 -24.64 23.18
N TRP A 492 -21.30 -23.98 22.96
CA TRP A 492 -22.51 -24.63 22.46
C TRP A 492 -22.30 -25.29 21.12
N ILE A 493 -21.67 -24.59 20.15
CA ILE A 493 -21.41 -25.15 18.84
C ILE A 493 -20.39 -26.30 18.92
N ALA A 494 -19.26 -26.10 19.61
CA ALA A 494 -18.20 -27.09 19.72
C ALA A 494 -18.61 -28.34 20.48
N GLY A 495 -19.50 -28.21 21.51
CA GLY A 495 -20.01 -29.30 22.28
C GLY A 495 -21.23 -30.03 21.69
N HIS A 496 -21.84 -29.48 20.62
CA HIS A 496 -23.06 -30.04 20.06
C HIS A 496 -22.81 -31.28 19.19
N PRO A 497 -23.56 -32.39 19.33
CA PRO A 497 -23.34 -33.63 18.54
C PRO A 497 -23.42 -33.43 17.04
N LEU A 498 -24.22 -32.47 16.54
CA LEU A 498 -24.30 -32.16 15.10
C LEU A 498 -22.96 -31.71 14.54
N MET A 499 -22.15 -30.97 15.31
CA MET A 499 -20.85 -30.49 14.82
C MET A 499 -19.94 -31.64 14.42
N ALA A 500 -19.87 -32.70 15.25
CA ALA A 500 -19.07 -33.89 14.92
C ALA A 500 -19.63 -34.64 13.70
N ARG A 501 -20.97 -34.80 13.62
CA ARG A 501 -21.65 -35.46 12.49
C ARG A 501 -21.42 -34.70 11.17
N VAL A 502 -21.56 -33.39 11.21
CA VAL A 502 -21.35 -32.51 10.03
C VAL A 502 -19.91 -32.58 9.56
N MET A 503 -18.93 -32.52 10.48
CA MET A 503 -17.52 -32.59 10.11
C MET A 503 -17.13 -33.97 9.56
N VAL A 504 -17.58 -35.04 10.18
CA VAL A 504 -17.40 -36.40 9.67
C VAL A 504 -17.98 -36.56 8.27
N ASN A 505 -19.19 -36.05 8.06
CA ASN A 505 -19.85 -36.11 6.75
C ASN A 505 -19.06 -35.34 5.67
N ARG A 506 -18.48 -34.17 6.00
CA ARG A 506 -17.66 -33.40 5.09
C ARG A 506 -16.35 -34.09 4.75
N VAL A 507 -15.65 -34.64 5.74
CA VAL A 507 -14.42 -35.42 5.49
C VAL A 507 -14.74 -36.65 4.64
N TRP A 508 -15.83 -37.34 4.91
CA TRP A 508 -16.31 -38.44 4.07
C TRP A 508 -16.57 -38.00 2.63
N GLN A 509 -17.29 -36.88 2.44
CA GLN A 509 -17.56 -36.28 1.13
C GLN A 509 -16.27 -35.94 0.36
N TRP A 510 -15.25 -35.45 1.04
CA TRP A 510 -13.97 -35.13 0.39
C TRP A 510 -13.26 -36.36 -0.15
N HIS A 511 -13.44 -37.50 0.49
CA HIS A 511 -12.89 -38.78 0.00
C HIS A 511 -13.76 -39.41 -1.10
N PHE A 512 -15.06 -39.46 -0.91
CA PHE A 512 -15.96 -40.21 -1.78
C PHE A 512 -16.77 -39.35 -2.78
N GLY A 513 -16.55 -38.04 -2.80
CA GLY A 513 -17.29 -37.11 -3.66
C GLY A 513 -18.70 -36.78 -3.17
N GLN A 514 -19.34 -37.68 -2.41
CA GLN A 514 -20.64 -37.49 -1.78
C GLN A 514 -20.58 -37.79 -0.28
N GLY A 515 -21.33 -37.01 0.51
CA GLY A 515 -21.46 -37.27 1.95
C GLY A 515 -22.37 -38.46 2.24
N LEU A 516 -22.25 -39.04 3.42
CA LEU A 516 -23.27 -39.99 3.93
C LEU A 516 -24.66 -39.31 3.99
N VAL A 517 -24.70 -38.05 4.37
CA VAL A 517 -25.80 -37.11 4.17
C VAL A 517 -25.47 -36.28 2.92
N ARG A 518 -26.26 -36.37 1.87
CA ARG A 518 -26.00 -35.71 0.57
C ARG A 518 -26.22 -34.20 0.60
N THR A 519 -26.89 -33.71 1.64
CA THR A 519 -27.12 -32.26 1.90
C THR A 519 -26.19 -31.78 3.02
N PRO A 520 -24.88 -31.56 2.81
CA PRO A 520 -23.91 -31.32 3.89
C PRO A 520 -24.11 -29.99 4.63
N ASN A 521 -24.91 -29.09 4.11
CA ASN A 521 -25.31 -27.82 4.75
C ASN A 521 -26.71 -27.86 5.39
N ASP A 522 -27.41 -29.02 5.25
CA ASP A 522 -28.77 -29.18 5.78
C ASP A 522 -28.94 -30.61 6.36
N PHE A 523 -28.93 -30.70 7.66
CA PHE A 523 -29.19 -31.89 8.48
C PHE A 523 -30.57 -31.78 9.18
N GLY A 524 -31.32 -30.72 8.85
CA GLY A 524 -32.67 -30.50 9.33
C GLY A 524 -33.69 -31.39 8.62
N SER A 525 -34.96 -31.08 8.84
CA SER A 525 -36.09 -31.89 8.35
C SER A 525 -36.20 -31.95 6.82
N ARG A 526 -35.55 -31.03 6.13
CA ARG A 526 -35.49 -31.01 4.64
C ARG A 526 -34.22 -31.63 4.10
N GLY A 527 -33.23 -31.89 4.94
CA GLY A 527 -32.02 -32.56 4.58
C GLY A 527 -32.24 -34.04 4.24
N ASP A 528 -31.32 -34.61 3.48
CA ASP A 528 -31.32 -36.03 3.15
C ASP A 528 -31.07 -36.89 4.40
N GLN A 529 -31.71 -38.02 4.47
CA GLN A 529 -31.37 -39.04 5.48
C GLN A 529 -30.00 -39.65 5.15
N PRO A 530 -29.19 -39.95 6.17
CA PRO A 530 -27.91 -40.58 5.92
C PRO A 530 -28.05 -41.95 5.23
N SER A 531 -27.24 -42.25 4.24
CA SER A 531 -27.21 -43.55 3.58
C SER A 531 -26.85 -44.70 4.54
N HIS A 532 -26.00 -44.40 5.52
CA HIS A 532 -25.49 -45.34 6.52
C HIS A 532 -25.52 -44.66 7.90
N PRO A 533 -26.69 -44.58 8.56
CA PRO A 533 -26.87 -43.84 9.83
C PRO A 533 -25.95 -44.35 10.94
N GLU A 534 -25.85 -45.65 11.13
CA GLU A 534 -25.01 -46.26 12.17
C GLU A 534 -23.51 -45.95 11.95
N LEU A 535 -23.05 -45.96 10.68
CA LEU A 535 -21.67 -45.59 10.33
C LEU A 535 -21.38 -44.13 10.67
N LEU A 536 -22.29 -43.22 10.32
CA LEU A 536 -22.14 -41.80 10.62
C LEU A 536 -22.06 -41.57 12.14
N ASP A 537 -22.96 -42.22 12.92
CA ASP A 537 -22.98 -42.09 14.35
C ASP A 537 -21.74 -42.68 15.02
N GLN A 538 -21.27 -43.84 14.55
CA GLN A 538 -20.06 -44.48 15.04
C GLN A 538 -18.81 -43.61 14.76
N LEU A 539 -18.68 -43.11 13.54
CA LEU A 539 -17.55 -42.26 13.16
C LEU A 539 -17.57 -40.95 13.95
N ALA A 540 -18.75 -40.33 14.13
CA ALA A 540 -18.90 -39.13 14.95
C ALA A 540 -18.51 -39.36 16.40
N ALA A 541 -18.97 -40.46 17.01
CA ALA A 541 -18.60 -40.83 18.37
C ALA A 541 -17.10 -41.09 18.52
N GLN A 542 -16.50 -41.79 17.55
CA GLN A 542 -15.05 -42.04 17.55
C GLN A 542 -14.26 -40.74 17.33
N PHE A 543 -14.72 -39.82 16.48
CA PHE A 543 -14.12 -38.53 16.25
C PHE A 543 -14.07 -37.72 17.53
N VAL A 544 -15.19 -37.63 18.29
CA VAL A 544 -15.22 -36.99 19.60
C VAL A 544 -14.25 -37.69 20.57
N LYS A 545 -14.28 -39.03 20.64
CA LYS A 545 -13.42 -39.81 21.56
C LYS A 545 -11.92 -39.65 21.23
N SER A 546 -11.56 -39.40 19.98
CA SER A 546 -10.16 -39.16 19.57
C SER A 546 -9.67 -37.74 19.87
N GLY A 547 -10.47 -36.89 20.53
CA GLY A 547 -10.18 -35.49 20.75
C GLY A 547 -10.31 -34.65 19.47
N TYR A 548 -11.29 -34.98 18.63
CA TYR A 548 -11.63 -34.27 17.41
C TYR A 548 -10.46 -34.17 16.40
N SER A 549 -9.61 -35.20 16.30
CA SER A 549 -8.49 -35.27 15.38
C SER A 549 -8.97 -35.51 13.95
N ILE A 550 -8.82 -34.49 13.07
CA ILE A 550 -9.16 -34.59 11.65
C ILE A 550 -8.24 -35.58 10.94
N LYS A 551 -6.94 -35.58 11.27
CA LYS A 551 -5.99 -36.53 10.65
C LYS A 551 -6.30 -37.99 11.02
N GLN A 552 -6.75 -38.23 12.24
CA GLN A 552 -7.16 -39.57 12.65
C GLN A 552 -8.44 -40.01 11.92
N LEU A 553 -9.39 -39.10 11.71
CA LEU A 553 -10.60 -39.38 10.94
C LEU A 553 -10.26 -39.74 9.48
N HIS A 554 -9.34 -39.03 8.83
CA HIS A 554 -8.83 -39.39 7.50
C HIS A 554 -8.23 -40.79 7.49
N ARG A 555 -7.40 -41.14 8.48
CA ARG A 555 -6.80 -42.48 8.57
C ARG A 555 -7.85 -43.59 8.70
N TRP A 556 -8.88 -43.38 9.50
CA TRP A 556 -9.97 -44.36 9.63
C TRP A 556 -10.67 -44.58 8.29
N ILE A 557 -11.07 -43.53 7.63
CA ILE A 557 -11.78 -43.57 6.34
C ILE A 557 -10.91 -44.29 5.29
N MET A 558 -9.64 -43.90 5.15
CA MET A 558 -8.73 -44.44 4.14
C MET A 558 -8.36 -45.92 4.41
N ASN A 559 -8.53 -46.39 5.63
CA ASN A 559 -8.30 -47.80 5.97
C ASN A 559 -9.54 -48.70 5.81
N THR A 560 -10.70 -48.14 5.44
CA THR A 560 -11.91 -48.93 5.17
C THR A 560 -11.80 -49.72 3.87
N ASP A 561 -12.49 -50.85 3.82
CA ASP A 561 -12.62 -51.62 2.57
C ASP A 561 -13.33 -50.82 1.48
N ALA A 562 -14.26 -49.93 1.86
CA ALA A 562 -14.95 -49.03 0.94
C ALA A 562 -13.96 -48.11 0.17
N TYR A 563 -12.92 -47.58 0.85
CA TYR A 563 -11.92 -46.74 0.23
C TYR A 563 -10.95 -47.53 -0.70
N ARG A 564 -10.75 -48.82 -0.42
CA ARG A 564 -9.84 -49.68 -1.17
C ARG A 564 -10.50 -50.40 -2.36
N ARG A 565 -11.81 -50.21 -2.54
CA ARG A 565 -12.53 -50.82 -3.67
C ARG A 565 -12.07 -50.23 -5.00
N SER A 566 -12.11 -51.08 -6.05
CA SER A 566 -11.94 -50.59 -7.40
C SER A 566 -13.09 -49.65 -7.79
N SER A 567 -12.82 -48.69 -8.66
CA SER A 567 -13.84 -47.84 -9.28
C SER A 567 -14.63 -48.58 -10.38
N SER A 568 -14.18 -49.75 -10.79
CA SER A 568 -14.86 -50.60 -11.77
C SER A 568 -16.04 -51.33 -11.12
N ALA A 569 -17.25 -51.05 -11.63
CA ALA A 569 -18.48 -51.72 -11.20
C ALA A 569 -18.88 -52.82 -12.21
N THR A 570 -19.42 -53.94 -11.72
CA THR A 570 -20.05 -54.95 -12.57
C THR A 570 -21.44 -54.47 -13.03
N ALA A 571 -21.95 -55.03 -14.14
CA ALA A 571 -23.30 -54.70 -14.60
C ALA A 571 -24.38 -54.99 -13.53
N GLU A 572 -24.17 -56.02 -12.71
CA GLU A 572 -25.05 -56.41 -11.63
C GLU A 572 -25.04 -55.39 -10.51
N GLN A 573 -23.86 -54.89 -10.11
CA GLN A 573 -23.72 -53.85 -9.13
C GLN A 573 -24.37 -52.51 -9.57
N MET A 574 -24.15 -52.14 -10.86
CA MET A 574 -24.78 -50.93 -11.43
C MET A 574 -26.31 -51.05 -11.53
N LEU A 575 -26.84 -52.24 -11.74
CA LEU A 575 -28.27 -52.48 -11.76
C LEU A 575 -28.89 -52.44 -10.35
N ALA A 576 -28.19 -53.01 -9.36
CA ALA A 576 -28.66 -53.07 -7.98
C ALA A 576 -28.57 -51.74 -7.23
N ASP A 577 -27.52 -50.96 -7.48
CA ASP A 577 -27.28 -49.65 -6.85
C ASP A 577 -26.75 -48.63 -7.88
N PRO A 578 -27.62 -48.13 -8.75
CA PRO A 578 -27.23 -47.22 -9.86
C PRO A 578 -26.54 -45.94 -9.39
N GLU A 579 -26.89 -45.47 -8.20
CA GLU A 579 -26.32 -44.25 -7.61
C GLU A 579 -25.11 -44.53 -6.70
N ASN A 580 -24.70 -45.78 -6.61
CA ASN A 580 -23.62 -46.26 -5.70
C ASN A 580 -23.80 -45.77 -4.24
N ARG A 581 -25.03 -45.74 -3.76
CA ARG A 581 -25.35 -45.30 -2.37
C ARG A 581 -24.77 -46.26 -1.32
N LEU A 582 -24.68 -47.55 -1.66
CA LEU A 582 -24.16 -48.59 -0.79
C LEU A 582 -22.64 -48.81 -0.92
N LEU A 583 -21.98 -47.96 -1.75
CA LEU A 583 -20.54 -47.99 -1.97
C LEU A 583 -20.04 -49.38 -2.43
N SER A 584 -20.77 -49.98 -3.37
CA SER A 584 -20.39 -51.28 -3.96
C SER A 584 -19.04 -51.22 -4.69
N HIS A 585 -18.68 -50.08 -5.17
CA HIS A 585 -17.40 -49.74 -5.81
C HIS A 585 -16.95 -48.34 -5.34
N TYR A 586 -15.64 -47.99 -5.56
CA TYR A 586 -15.16 -46.63 -5.25
C TYR A 586 -15.80 -45.64 -6.23
N PRO A 587 -16.40 -44.53 -5.74
CA PRO A 587 -17.00 -43.55 -6.62
C PRO A 587 -15.92 -42.73 -7.32
N ARG A 588 -15.84 -42.89 -8.64
CA ARG A 588 -14.93 -42.09 -9.48
C ARG A 588 -15.28 -40.61 -9.33
N ARG A 589 -14.32 -39.81 -8.93
CA ARG A 589 -14.53 -38.37 -8.77
C ARG A 589 -13.55 -37.56 -9.61
N ARG A 590 -14.02 -36.43 -10.13
CA ARG A 590 -13.16 -35.45 -10.77
C ARG A 590 -12.38 -34.65 -9.72
N LEU A 591 -11.14 -34.31 -10.05
CA LEU A 591 -10.34 -33.37 -9.28
C LEU A 591 -10.99 -31.97 -9.30
N THR A 592 -10.95 -31.27 -8.19
CA THR A 592 -11.33 -29.86 -8.10
C THR A 592 -10.33 -28.97 -8.84
N ALA A 593 -10.70 -27.72 -9.13
CA ALA A 593 -9.81 -26.76 -9.78
C ALA A 593 -8.46 -26.64 -9.06
N GLU A 594 -8.51 -26.57 -7.73
CA GLU A 594 -7.32 -26.47 -6.89
C GLU A 594 -6.44 -27.73 -6.98
N GLU A 595 -7.06 -28.91 -6.94
CA GLU A 595 -6.36 -30.19 -7.07
C GLU A 595 -5.72 -30.35 -8.46
N ILE A 596 -6.42 -29.97 -9.54
CA ILE A 596 -5.86 -30.03 -10.91
C ILE A 596 -4.60 -29.16 -10.99
N ARG A 597 -4.67 -27.91 -10.58
CA ARG A 597 -3.53 -26.99 -10.66
C ARG A 597 -2.35 -27.46 -9.81
N ASP A 598 -2.64 -27.87 -8.58
CA ASP A 598 -1.60 -28.32 -7.65
C ASP A 598 -0.96 -29.63 -8.11
N SER A 599 -1.72 -30.55 -8.76
CA SER A 599 -1.20 -31.75 -9.39
C SER A 599 -0.27 -31.44 -10.57
N ILE A 600 -0.64 -30.48 -11.44
CA ILE A 600 0.20 -30.01 -12.54
C ILE A 600 1.55 -29.50 -11.99
N LEU A 601 1.51 -28.65 -10.95
CA LEU A 601 2.71 -28.11 -10.30
C LEU A 601 3.52 -29.18 -9.58
N ALA A 602 2.87 -30.17 -8.96
CA ALA A 602 3.54 -31.26 -8.28
C ALA A 602 4.28 -32.18 -9.28
N CYS A 603 3.62 -32.54 -10.38
CA CYS A 603 4.23 -33.34 -11.44
C CYS A 603 5.44 -32.67 -12.09
N SER A 604 5.39 -31.33 -12.24
CA SER A 604 6.50 -30.54 -12.80
C SER A 604 7.65 -30.28 -11.81
N GLY A 605 7.48 -30.61 -10.53
CA GLY A 605 8.42 -30.30 -9.46
C GLY A 605 8.44 -28.82 -9.04
N ASN A 606 7.55 -28.00 -9.59
CA ASN A 606 7.50 -26.56 -9.35
C ASN A 606 6.56 -26.16 -8.19
N LEU A 607 5.88 -27.10 -7.54
CA LEU A 607 4.97 -26.82 -6.45
C LEU A 607 5.72 -26.24 -5.23
N ASP A 608 5.55 -24.97 -5.00
CA ASP A 608 6.03 -24.30 -3.78
C ASP A 608 5.05 -24.58 -2.62
N ARG A 609 5.53 -25.30 -1.61
CA ARG A 609 4.75 -25.64 -0.40
C ARG A 609 4.88 -24.63 0.71
N SER A 610 5.64 -23.55 0.52
CA SER A 610 5.79 -22.49 1.52
C SER A 610 4.49 -21.71 1.72
N TYR A 611 4.32 -21.16 2.93
CA TYR A 611 3.21 -20.27 3.21
C TYR A 611 3.44 -18.93 2.54
N GLY A 612 2.41 -18.44 1.85
CA GLY A 612 2.40 -17.08 1.33
C GLY A 612 2.22 -16.07 2.46
N GLN A 613 2.91 -14.95 2.34
CA GLN A 613 2.62 -13.74 3.11
C GLN A 613 1.61 -12.87 2.34
N GLU A 614 1.62 -11.58 2.59
CA GLU A 614 0.79 -10.62 1.89
C GLU A 614 1.12 -10.59 0.39
N HIS A 615 0.08 -10.44 -0.43
CA HIS A 615 0.27 -10.14 -1.84
C HIS A 615 0.83 -8.72 -2.04
N PRO A 616 1.51 -8.43 -3.15
CA PRO A 616 2.07 -7.10 -3.43
C PRO A 616 0.95 -6.12 -3.80
N PHE A 617 0.09 -5.80 -2.84
CA PHE A 617 -0.96 -4.82 -3.01
C PHE A 617 -0.39 -3.41 -3.23
N PRO A 618 -1.09 -2.55 -3.99
CA PRO A 618 -0.74 -1.14 -4.05
C PRO A 618 -0.84 -0.50 -2.67
N ALA A 619 -0.05 0.54 -2.43
CA ALA A 619 -0.06 1.25 -1.15
C ALA A 619 -1.47 1.80 -0.84
N PRO A 620 -1.98 1.68 0.40
CA PRO A 620 -3.34 2.12 0.74
C PRO A 620 -3.65 3.58 0.38
N ALA A 621 -2.66 4.46 0.43
CA ALA A 621 -2.81 5.86 0.04
C ALA A 621 -3.13 6.07 -1.45
N THR A 622 -2.87 5.06 -2.30
CA THR A 622 -3.13 5.12 -3.76
C THR A 622 -4.47 4.50 -4.15
N TRP A 623 -5.27 4.01 -3.19
CA TRP A 623 -6.50 3.31 -3.49
C TRP A 623 -7.60 4.28 -3.96
N THR A 624 -8.07 4.06 -5.18
CA THR A 624 -9.18 4.78 -5.82
C THR A 624 -10.35 3.86 -6.15
N PHE A 625 -10.34 2.62 -5.63
CA PHE A 625 -11.32 1.60 -5.97
C PHE A 625 -12.73 2.01 -5.58
N SER A 626 -13.69 1.73 -6.46
CA SER A 626 -15.11 2.01 -6.31
C SER A 626 -15.95 0.78 -6.66
N GLN A 627 -17.27 0.89 -6.55
CA GLN A 627 -18.18 -0.17 -7.01
C GLN A 627 -18.13 -0.38 -8.53
N HIS A 628 -17.83 0.69 -9.29
CA HIS A 628 -17.73 0.64 -10.73
C HIS A 628 -16.33 0.23 -11.21
N ASP A 629 -15.33 0.47 -10.39
CA ASP A 629 -13.95 0.08 -10.65
C ASP A 629 -13.37 -0.62 -9.41
N PRO A 630 -13.77 -1.88 -9.15
CA PRO A 630 -13.27 -2.65 -8.02
C PRO A 630 -11.81 -3.05 -8.22
N PHE A 631 -11.10 -3.32 -7.13
CA PHE A 631 -9.76 -3.89 -7.21
C PHE A 631 -9.77 -5.17 -8.04
N ASN A 632 -8.84 -5.26 -8.97
CA ASN A 632 -8.69 -6.41 -9.85
C ASN A 632 -7.22 -6.67 -10.10
N ALA A 633 -6.73 -7.82 -9.64
CA ALA A 633 -5.37 -8.28 -9.89
C ALA A 633 -5.33 -9.81 -9.93
N VAL A 634 -4.37 -10.35 -10.68
CA VAL A 634 -4.00 -11.75 -10.66
C VAL A 634 -2.51 -11.83 -10.38
N TYR A 635 -2.15 -12.46 -9.27
CA TYR A 635 -0.75 -12.63 -8.88
C TYR A 635 -0.30 -14.05 -9.23
N ALA A 636 0.61 -14.16 -10.20
CA ALA A 636 1.20 -15.43 -10.56
C ALA A 636 1.97 -16.04 -9.37
N THR A 637 1.79 -17.33 -9.14
CA THR A 637 2.46 -18.04 -8.06
C THR A 637 2.51 -19.53 -8.36
N ASN A 638 3.60 -20.18 -7.94
CA ASN A 638 3.70 -21.64 -7.95
C ASN A 638 3.32 -22.27 -6.60
N ARG A 639 2.84 -21.45 -5.64
CA ARG A 639 2.33 -21.98 -4.37
C ARG A 639 1.04 -22.75 -4.58
N ARG A 640 0.68 -23.57 -3.59
CA ARG A 640 -0.61 -24.26 -3.56
C ARG A 640 -1.76 -23.30 -3.89
N SER A 641 -2.74 -23.77 -4.62
CA SER A 641 -3.92 -22.96 -5.03
C SER A 641 -4.64 -22.33 -3.86
N ALA A 642 -4.62 -22.95 -2.68
CA ALA A 642 -5.15 -22.37 -1.45
C ALA A 642 -4.40 -21.09 -0.96
N MET A 643 -3.22 -20.78 -1.53
CA MET A 643 -2.46 -19.56 -1.26
C MET A 643 -2.73 -18.46 -2.29
N MET A 644 -3.52 -18.74 -3.32
CA MET A 644 -3.88 -17.75 -4.34
C MET A 644 -4.82 -16.70 -3.76
N MET A 645 -4.73 -15.47 -4.30
CA MET A 645 -5.67 -14.44 -3.97
C MET A 645 -7.06 -14.75 -4.54
N VAL A 646 -8.09 -14.60 -3.71
CA VAL A 646 -9.49 -14.76 -4.11
C VAL A 646 -10.17 -13.39 -4.09
N GLN A 647 -10.87 -13.06 -5.15
CA GLN A 647 -11.71 -11.88 -5.28
C GLN A 647 -13.18 -12.29 -5.35
N ARG A 648 -14.06 -11.55 -4.68
CA ARG A 648 -15.50 -11.91 -4.62
C ARG A 648 -16.26 -11.55 -5.89
N GLN A 649 -15.94 -10.42 -6.49
CA GLN A 649 -16.61 -9.94 -7.69
C GLN A 649 -16.01 -10.53 -8.98
N ARG A 650 -14.73 -10.85 -8.96
CA ARG A 650 -14.01 -11.37 -10.12
C ARG A 650 -13.17 -12.57 -9.74
N ARG A 651 -13.69 -13.75 -10.02
CA ARG A 651 -12.97 -15.00 -9.73
C ARG A 651 -11.66 -15.07 -10.50
N HIS A 652 -10.66 -15.71 -9.91
CA HIS A 652 -9.41 -16.03 -10.60
C HIS A 652 -9.73 -16.82 -11.89
N PRO A 653 -9.17 -16.44 -13.07
CA PRO A 653 -9.54 -17.02 -14.37
C PRO A 653 -9.49 -18.56 -14.40
N PHE A 654 -8.42 -19.15 -13.85
CA PHE A 654 -8.29 -20.60 -13.76
C PHE A 654 -9.37 -21.23 -12.87
N LEU A 655 -9.60 -20.69 -11.68
CA LEU A 655 -10.61 -21.23 -10.76
C LEU A 655 -12.03 -21.09 -11.35
N ALA A 656 -12.32 -20.00 -12.06
CA ALA A 656 -13.59 -19.82 -12.74
C ALA A 656 -13.81 -20.83 -13.86
N LEU A 657 -12.74 -21.15 -14.61
CA LEU A 657 -12.77 -22.08 -15.74
C LEU A 657 -13.00 -23.53 -15.29
N PHE A 658 -12.44 -23.93 -14.15
CA PHE A 658 -12.48 -25.29 -13.61
C PHE A 658 -13.42 -25.46 -12.41
N ASP A 659 -14.49 -24.68 -12.35
CA ASP A 659 -15.56 -24.79 -11.35
C ASP A 659 -15.09 -24.59 -9.89
N GLY A 660 -14.13 -23.68 -9.68
CA GLY A 660 -13.70 -23.28 -8.32
C GLY A 660 -14.87 -22.78 -7.49
N ALA A 661 -14.75 -22.86 -6.16
CA ALA A 661 -15.82 -22.46 -5.24
C ALA A 661 -16.26 -21.01 -5.44
N ASP A 662 -17.55 -20.73 -5.21
CA ASP A 662 -18.04 -19.36 -5.11
C ASP A 662 -17.54 -18.70 -3.83
N PRO A 663 -16.74 -17.61 -3.92
CA PRO A 663 -16.21 -16.94 -2.73
C PRO A 663 -17.29 -16.15 -1.97
N ASN A 664 -18.52 -16.08 -2.47
CA ASN A 664 -19.62 -15.33 -1.86
C ASN A 664 -20.57 -16.19 -1.02
N ALA A 665 -20.46 -17.51 -1.06
CA ALA A 665 -21.38 -18.39 -0.37
C ALA A 665 -20.67 -19.66 0.15
N SER A 666 -21.23 -20.26 1.22
CA SER A 666 -20.85 -21.60 1.62
C SER A 666 -21.20 -22.60 0.53
N THR A 667 -20.20 -23.30 0.00
CA THR A 667 -20.37 -24.24 -1.10
C THR A 667 -20.51 -25.67 -0.55
N PRO A 668 -21.73 -26.23 -0.48
CA PRO A 668 -21.95 -27.57 0.09
C PRO A 668 -21.38 -28.69 -0.78
N VAL A 669 -21.53 -28.54 -2.11
CA VAL A 669 -21.05 -29.49 -3.12
C VAL A 669 -20.40 -28.71 -4.25
N ARG A 670 -19.22 -29.15 -4.69
CA ARG A 670 -18.55 -28.55 -5.86
C ARG A 670 -19.29 -28.89 -7.12
N GLN A 671 -19.50 -27.89 -7.97
CA GLN A 671 -19.95 -28.12 -9.34
C GLN A 671 -18.84 -28.74 -10.16
N THR A 672 -19.20 -29.55 -11.14
CA THR A 672 -18.24 -30.11 -12.11
C THR A 672 -18.84 -29.94 -13.49
N SER A 673 -18.13 -29.28 -14.39
CA SER A 673 -18.52 -29.11 -15.79
C SER A 673 -17.43 -29.65 -16.72
N SER A 674 -17.82 -30.03 -17.91
CA SER A 674 -16.88 -30.33 -19.00
C SER A 674 -17.26 -29.45 -20.19
N VAL A 675 -16.49 -28.39 -20.39
CA VAL A 675 -16.76 -27.39 -21.42
C VAL A 675 -15.59 -27.24 -22.39
N PRO A 676 -15.82 -26.90 -23.65
CA PRO A 676 -14.76 -26.77 -24.66
C PRO A 676 -13.66 -25.78 -24.27
N THR A 677 -13.96 -24.77 -23.48
CA THR A 677 -12.99 -23.77 -23.01
C THR A 677 -11.93 -24.36 -22.08
N GLN A 678 -12.24 -25.45 -21.34
CA GLN A 678 -11.24 -26.18 -20.56
C GLN A 678 -10.24 -26.90 -21.47
N ALA A 679 -10.70 -27.48 -22.58
CA ALA A 679 -9.80 -28.08 -23.58
C ALA A 679 -8.91 -27.01 -24.25
N LEU A 680 -9.47 -25.84 -24.57
CA LEU A 680 -8.71 -24.71 -25.12
C LEU A 680 -7.65 -24.19 -24.16
N TYR A 681 -7.89 -24.24 -22.85
CA TYR A 681 -6.88 -23.92 -21.84
C TYR A 681 -5.63 -24.81 -22.00
N TYR A 682 -5.81 -26.13 -22.07
CA TYR A 682 -4.67 -27.06 -22.23
C TYR A 682 -3.94 -26.89 -23.56
N LEU A 683 -4.60 -26.35 -24.57
CA LEU A 683 -3.98 -26.08 -25.87
C LEU A 683 -3.19 -24.77 -25.92
N ASN A 684 -3.60 -23.76 -25.13
CA ASN A 684 -3.14 -22.40 -25.37
C ASN A 684 -2.52 -21.71 -24.13
N ASP A 685 -2.77 -22.20 -22.90
CA ASP A 685 -2.35 -21.48 -21.71
C ASP A 685 -0.83 -21.62 -21.45
N PRO A 686 -0.09 -20.49 -21.34
CA PRO A 686 1.35 -20.53 -21.12
C PRO A 686 1.77 -21.29 -19.86
N PHE A 687 1.04 -21.12 -18.75
CA PHE A 687 1.33 -21.81 -17.49
C PHE A 687 1.35 -23.34 -17.69
N PHE A 688 0.35 -23.89 -18.38
CA PHE A 688 0.26 -25.32 -18.63
C PHE A 688 1.43 -25.83 -19.51
N HIS A 689 1.76 -25.05 -20.55
CA HIS A 689 2.88 -25.36 -21.45
C HIS A 689 4.23 -25.31 -20.74
N GLU A 690 4.45 -24.32 -19.88
CA GLU A 690 5.66 -24.18 -19.07
C GLU A 690 5.85 -25.37 -18.12
N GLN A 691 4.77 -25.83 -17.47
CA GLN A 691 4.86 -26.99 -16.59
C GLN A 691 5.18 -28.28 -17.36
N ALA A 692 4.58 -28.49 -18.52
CA ALA A 692 4.90 -29.64 -19.37
C ALA A 692 6.36 -29.61 -19.87
N ALA A 693 6.84 -28.44 -20.26
CA ALA A 693 8.24 -28.25 -20.65
C ALA A 693 9.22 -28.48 -19.47
N ALA A 694 8.80 -28.10 -18.24
CA ALA A 694 9.60 -28.38 -17.05
C ALA A 694 9.75 -29.90 -16.82
N ILE A 695 8.66 -30.67 -16.92
CA ILE A 695 8.73 -32.13 -16.83
C ILE A 695 9.63 -32.71 -17.94
N ALA A 696 9.45 -32.25 -19.19
CA ALA A 696 10.26 -32.75 -20.32
C ALA A 696 11.76 -32.56 -20.10
N LYS A 697 12.16 -31.47 -19.44
CA LYS A 697 13.58 -31.20 -19.10
C LYS A 697 14.13 -32.12 -18.01
N THR A 698 13.29 -32.75 -17.20
CA THR A 698 13.72 -33.69 -16.15
C THR A 698 13.95 -35.12 -16.68
N LEU A 699 13.44 -35.41 -17.88
CA LEU A 699 13.64 -36.71 -18.50
C LEU A 699 15.12 -36.89 -18.89
N ASP A 700 15.73 -38.02 -18.49
CA ASP A 700 17.13 -38.28 -18.82
C ASP A 700 17.31 -38.34 -20.35
N ALA A 701 18.19 -37.49 -20.89
CA ALA A 701 18.46 -37.45 -22.33
C ALA A 701 18.97 -38.80 -22.88
N ASN A 702 19.66 -39.57 -22.04
CA ASN A 702 20.26 -40.84 -22.40
C ASN A 702 19.34 -42.08 -22.20
N GLU A 703 18.18 -41.86 -21.52
CA GLU A 703 17.25 -42.97 -21.30
C GLU A 703 16.57 -43.37 -22.60
N PRO A 704 16.43 -44.71 -22.88
CA PRO A 704 15.71 -45.20 -24.06
C PRO A 704 14.24 -44.66 -24.08
N GLY A 705 13.72 -44.41 -25.29
CA GLY A 705 12.37 -43.89 -25.49
C GLY A 705 11.26 -44.65 -24.73
N PRO A 706 11.21 -46.00 -24.78
CA PRO A 706 10.25 -46.76 -23.99
C PRO A 706 10.34 -46.54 -22.49
N ALA A 707 11.54 -46.44 -21.94
CA ALA A 707 11.75 -46.17 -20.51
C ALA A 707 11.28 -44.75 -20.13
N LYS A 708 11.57 -43.76 -20.98
CA LYS A 708 11.02 -42.37 -20.78
C LYS A 708 9.50 -42.36 -20.72
N VAL A 709 8.81 -43.11 -21.58
CA VAL A 709 7.36 -43.21 -21.55
C VAL A 709 6.89 -43.80 -20.23
N GLN A 710 7.53 -44.87 -19.75
CA GLN A 710 7.18 -45.46 -18.45
C GLN A 710 7.40 -44.49 -17.31
N SER A 711 8.52 -43.74 -17.30
CA SER A 711 8.80 -42.67 -16.30
C SER A 711 7.73 -41.59 -16.33
N MET A 712 7.31 -41.15 -17.52
CA MET A 712 6.23 -40.13 -17.68
C MET A 712 4.89 -40.63 -17.14
N TYR A 713 4.48 -41.85 -17.49
CA TYR A 713 3.23 -42.42 -16.99
C TYR A 713 3.26 -42.57 -15.47
N GLN A 714 4.39 -43.06 -14.93
CA GLN A 714 4.55 -43.18 -13.48
C GLN A 714 4.50 -41.84 -12.76
N GLN A 715 5.10 -40.80 -13.34
CA GLN A 715 5.13 -39.47 -12.74
C GLN A 715 3.78 -38.75 -12.82
N ILE A 716 3.07 -38.88 -13.95
CA ILE A 716 1.84 -38.10 -14.22
C ILE A 716 0.58 -38.87 -13.82
N LEU A 717 0.49 -40.17 -14.17
CA LEU A 717 -0.68 -41.00 -13.96
C LEU A 717 -0.49 -42.08 -12.89
N GLN A 718 0.72 -42.21 -12.33
CA GLN A 718 1.08 -43.09 -11.21
C GLN A 718 0.86 -44.58 -11.50
N ARG A 719 0.94 -44.97 -12.76
CA ARG A 719 0.88 -46.35 -13.24
C ARG A 719 1.79 -46.55 -14.45
N PRO A 720 2.13 -47.78 -14.79
CA PRO A 720 2.85 -48.06 -16.03
C PRO A 720 1.97 -47.83 -17.27
N ALA A 721 2.60 -47.46 -18.38
CA ALA A 721 1.95 -47.45 -19.69
C ALA A 721 1.77 -48.89 -20.20
N SER A 722 0.65 -49.18 -20.88
CA SER A 722 0.55 -50.40 -21.69
C SER A 722 1.44 -50.29 -22.93
N ASP A 723 1.77 -51.43 -23.54
CA ASP A 723 2.60 -51.49 -24.77
C ASP A 723 1.99 -50.60 -25.88
N ALA A 724 0.69 -50.66 -26.06
CA ALA A 724 -0.02 -49.85 -27.05
C ALA A 724 0.07 -48.35 -26.77
N GLN A 725 -0.05 -47.95 -25.51
CA GLN A 725 0.09 -46.56 -25.09
C GLN A 725 1.53 -46.08 -25.25
N ALA A 726 2.49 -46.93 -24.89
CA ALA A 726 3.91 -46.59 -25.04
C ALA A 726 4.27 -46.39 -26.52
N GLN A 727 3.82 -47.31 -27.40
CA GLN A 727 4.07 -47.18 -28.83
C GLN A 727 3.42 -45.94 -29.43
N ALA A 728 2.16 -45.62 -29.07
CA ALA A 728 1.48 -44.44 -29.57
C ALA A 728 2.19 -43.12 -29.20
N LEU A 729 2.76 -43.03 -27.98
CA LEU A 729 3.54 -41.86 -27.59
C LEU A 729 4.89 -41.77 -28.29
N LEU A 730 5.57 -42.92 -28.50
CA LEU A 730 6.82 -42.95 -29.24
C LEU A 730 6.59 -42.50 -30.68
N ASP A 731 5.53 -42.98 -31.33
CA ASP A 731 5.16 -42.58 -32.67
C ASP A 731 4.84 -41.07 -32.76
N LEU A 732 4.20 -40.49 -31.73
CA LEU A 732 3.99 -39.09 -31.64
C LEU A 732 5.28 -38.29 -31.56
N VAL A 733 6.20 -38.70 -30.67
CA VAL A 733 7.49 -38.02 -30.46
C VAL A 733 8.36 -38.13 -31.72
N GLU A 734 8.35 -39.26 -32.42
CA GLU A 734 9.11 -39.46 -33.65
C GLU A 734 8.58 -38.58 -34.81
N ARG A 735 7.27 -38.39 -34.89
CA ARG A 735 6.65 -37.60 -35.96
C ARG A 735 6.59 -36.08 -35.67
N TYR A 736 6.98 -35.70 -34.47
CA TYR A 736 6.88 -34.29 -34.07
C TYR A 736 7.94 -33.43 -34.80
N GLU A 737 7.47 -32.41 -35.50
CA GLU A 737 8.34 -31.44 -36.16
C GLU A 737 8.83 -30.39 -35.18
N GLY A 738 10.04 -30.51 -34.63
CA GLY A 738 10.61 -29.55 -33.68
C GLY A 738 11.77 -30.14 -32.88
N ALA A 739 12.21 -29.44 -31.86
CA ALA A 739 13.26 -29.91 -30.98
C ALA A 739 12.76 -31.13 -30.16
N PRO A 740 13.63 -32.12 -29.85
CA PRO A 740 13.23 -33.33 -29.10
C PRO A 740 12.55 -33.03 -27.76
N VAL A 741 12.98 -31.96 -27.05
CA VAL A 741 12.38 -31.54 -25.78
C VAL A 741 10.94 -31.05 -25.98
N ASP A 742 10.63 -30.43 -27.11
CA ASP A 742 9.28 -29.97 -27.43
C ASP A 742 8.35 -31.13 -27.78
N ALA A 743 8.85 -32.17 -28.43
CA ALA A 743 8.12 -33.40 -28.69
C ALA A 743 7.69 -34.09 -27.39
N TRP A 744 8.62 -34.24 -26.44
CA TRP A 744 8.31 -34.79 -25.12
C TRP A 744 7.35 -33.89 -24.33
N ALA A 745 7.52 -32.56 -24.40
CA ALA A 745 6.57 -31.63 -23.78
C ALA A 745 5.16 -31.75 -24.37
N ALA A 746 5.04 -32.00 -25.69
CA ALA A 746 3.74 -32.27 -26.33
C ALA A 746 3.11 -33.59 -25.84
N ALA A 747 3.88 -34.64 -25.70
CA ALA A 747 3.42 -35.91 -25.14
C ALA A 747 2.95 -35.76 -23.69
N ILE A 748 3.68 -35.01 -22.88
CA ILE A 748 3.32 -34.69 -21.48
C ILE A 748 2.01 -33.87 -21.41
N ARG A 749 1.85 -32.85 -22.27
CA ARG A 749 0.58 -32.08 -22.33
C ARG A 749 -0.59 -33.01 -22.64
N MET A 750 -0.44 -33.97 -23.54
CA MET A 750 -1.49 -34.93 -23.88
C MET A 750 -1.89 -35.77 -22.67
N LEU A 751 -0.92 -36.27 -21.89
CA LEU A 751 -1.19 -37.02 -20.67
C LEU A 751 -1.89 -36.19 -19.61
N MET A 752 -1.37 -34.98 -19.32
CA MET A 752 -1.95 -34.08 -18.31
C MET A 752 -3.31 -33.50 -18.71
N ALA A 753 -3.64 -33.43 -20.02
CA ALA A 753 -4.94 -33.05 -20.51
C ALA A 753 -5.93 -34.22 -20.58
N SER A 754 -5.52 -35.45 -20.29
CA SER A 754 -6.37 -36.61 -20.37
C SER A 754 -7.42 -36.68 -19.26
N ASN A 755 -8.54 -37.34 -19.49
CA ASN A 755 -9.52 -37.58 -18.44
C ASN A 755 -8.91 -38.38 -17.26
N GLU A 756 -7.97 -39.26 -17.52
CA GLU A 756 -7.33 -40.04 -16.48
C GLU A 756 -6.55 -39.17 -15.47
N PHE A 757 -5.92 -38.10 -15.93
CA PHE A 757 -5.28 -37.13 -15.04
C PHE A 757 -6.28 -36.33 -14.17
N HIS A 758 -7.50 -36.12 -14.68
CA HIS A 758 -8.48 -35.31 -14.03
C HIS A 758 -9.42 -36.05 -13.07
N PHE A 759 -9.34 -37.37 -13.02
CA PHE A 759 -10.22 -38.16 -12.16
C PHE A 759 -9.37 -39.02 -11.22
N ILE A 760 -9.92 -39.28 -10.04
CA ILE A 760 -9.45 -40.31 -9.10
C ILE A 760 -10.32 -41.53 -9.30
N ASP A 761 -9.66 -42.66 -9.56
CA ASP A 761 -10.27 -43.95 -9.73
C ASP A 761 -10.20 -44.79 -8.47
#